data_d3c76cbe07267dcdf653d87358849f8d
#
_entry.id   d3c76cbe07267dcdf653d87358849f8d
#
_cell.length_a   1.000
_cell.length_b   1.000
_cell.length_c   1.000
_cell.angle_alpha   90.00
_cell.angle_beta   90.00
_cell.angle_gamma   90.00
#
_symmetry.space_group_name_H-M   'P 1'
#
loop_
_entity.id
_entity.type
_entity.pdbx_description
1 polymer ?
#
loop_
_entity_poly.entity_id
_entity_poly.type
_entity_poly.pdbx_seq_one_letter_code
_entity_poly.pdbx_strand_id
1 'polypeptide(L)'
;MTETRSTCPYCGVGCGVIIQSEGAQITGVRGDPDHPANFGRLCSKGNSLHLTAAAALAPQTRLLQPLQRAQRGAAPHAIDWEAALHLAATRIADTVQQHGPDAVAVYASGQLLTEDYYVFNKLTKGLLGTNNLDTNSRLCMSSAAAGYKATLGADAPPACYDDLQHAGCLFITGSNTAWAHPVLFRRIEDAKAANPALKIIVADPRRTETAEIADLFLPLQPGSDVRLFHGMLHAMLWEGWIDSAYIERHTRGFDALKALVREATPERVARDCGLDMQDVLQAARWFALGGTASANQRAPTLSLYCQGLNQSSSGTAKNAALINLHLATGQIGKPGAGPLSLTGQPNAMGGREVGGMANLLSAHRDLANPAHRAEVAALWGVDDVPAQPGKTAIELFEAAADGQIKTLWIACTNPAHSLPDQATVRRALQRTEFVILQDAFSTTATAAYADLLLPATTWGEKLGTVTNSERRISRVRAAVPPLGQARHDWQIATQIAQRLEARLRPGQHSLFAYDTDNAAAGAEQIWNEHRASTRGRDLDITGLSWALLDRAGPQQWPLPEGAQQGQARLYAEGVFPTADGRARFAAQPWQPVAEPRSARFPFSLNTGRLRDQWHGMSRTGQLARLMAHAPEPALQMHPQDMERQRLQPGQLVAVRSRHGQLVVPVQADAGLGLSQVYLPMHWGSEYLGGRSRDGQAVGGVNAVTTPAFCPQSKQPELKHAAVSVQAVDLPWQLLAAAWLPEERLLAVRQALAALLPQWDFASCVPFAAPGAPSSPARQGVLLRAASATPPDAALVQQVHALLGLEGAEVLRYADAQRQHRRSLVLQHAQQQTWLQALVLCGPSDAGHWLLPLLQSAQPLSLPGHALLRPQAPPAQGLPAAPAALVCTCLGVNEQAITQALDSGLHSVPQLQDALRCGTECGSCLPRLRQMVQQHAAHSA
;
A
#
# COMPACT_ATOMS: atom_id res chain seq x y z
N MET A 1 -33.47 3.30 -0.33
CA MET A 1 -32.03 3.34 -0.71
C MET A 1 -31.58 4.80 -0.69
N THR A 2 -30.53 5.11 0.07
CA THR A 2 -29.93 6.46 0.18
C THR A 2 -28.59 6.46 -0.55
N GLU A 3 -28.27 7.53 -1.27
CA GLU A 3 -26.97 7.72 -1.92
C GLU A 3 -26.18 8.82 -1.22
N THR A 4 -24.94 8.50 -0.82
CA THR A 4 -24.02 9.43 -0.15
C THR A 4 -22.76 9.59 -0.96
N ARG A 5 -22.42 10.82 -1.40
CA ARG A 5 -21.15 11.15 -2.03
C ARG A 5 -20.03 11.20 -0.99
N SER A 6 -18.95 10.49 -1.23
CA SER A 6 -17.80 10.39 -0.33
C SER A 6 -16.50 10.15 -1.11
N THR A 7 -15.41 9.85 -0.41
CA THR A 7 -14.11 9.58 -1.04
C THR A 7 -13.66 8.14 -0.77
N CYS A 8 -13.08 7.49 -1.77
CA CYS A 8 -12.54 6.14 -1.70
C CYS A 8 -11.39 6.04 -0.68
N PRO A 9 -11.40 5.08 0.25
CA PRO A 9 -10.43 4.98 1.34
C PRO A 9 -9.14 4.22 0.96
N TYR A 10 -8.86 4.00 -0.33
CA TYR A 10 -7.68 3.23 -0.73
C TYR A 10 -6.49 4.11 -1.08
N CYS A 11 -6.31 4.52 -2.31
CA CYS A 11 -5.05 5.17 -2.73
C CYS A 11 -5.18 6.70 -2.86
N GLY A 12 -4.03 7.36 -2.98
CA GLY A 12 -3.92 8.81 -3.10
C GLY A 12 -4.41 9.41 -4.41
N VAL A 13 -5.04 8.62 -5.32
CA VAL A 13 -5.83 9.18 -6.42
C VAL A 13 -6.99 10.01 -5.88
N GLY A 14 -7.57 9.59 -4.73
CA GLY A 14 -8.67 10.30 -4.09
C GLY A 14 -9.97 10.25 -4.91
N CYS A 15 -10.31 9.08 -5.46
CA CYS A 15 -11.51 8.88 -6.26
C CYS A 15 -12.78 9.21 -5.48
N GLY A 16 -13.70 9.95 -6.08
CA GLY A 16 -15.06 10.10 -5.57
C GLY A 16 -15.86 8.82 -5.71
N VAL A 17 -16.62 8.50 -4.68
CA VAL A 17 -17.55 7.37 -4.64
C VAL A 17 -18.94 7.82 -4.23
N ILE A 18 -19.95 7.13 -4.74
CA ILE A 18 -21.33 7.21 -4.27
C ILE A 18 -21.64 5.91 -3.54
N ILE A 19 -21.88 6.02 -2.25
CA ILE A 19 -22.21 4.90 -1.37
C ILE A 19 -23.71 4.74 -1.34
N GLN A 20 -24.19 3.55 -1.62
CA GLN A 20 -25.62 3.19 -1.53
C GLN A 20 -25.85 2.47 -0.21
N SER A 21 -26.88 2.91 0.55
CA SER A 21 -27.22 2.33 1.84
C SER A 21 -28.73 2.17 2.04
N GLU A 22 -29.10 1.19 2.87
CA GLU A 22 -30.44 0.96 3.37
C GLU A 22 -30.38 0.83 4.90
N GLY A 23 -30.90 1.83 5.61
CA GLY A 23 -30.74 1.92 7.05
C GLY A 23 -29.25 1.99 7.44
N ALA A 24 -28.80 1.07 8.28
CA ALA A 24 -27.41 0.98 8.74
C ALA A 24 -26.53 0.09 7.85
N GLN A 25 -27.02 -0.39 6.70
CA GLN A 25 -26.31 -1.32 5.84
C GLN A 25 -25.87 -0.66 4.53
N ILE A 26 -24.59 -0.83 4.16
CA ILE A 26 -24.08 -0.46 2.84
C ILE A 26 -24.42 -1.59 1.86
N THR A 27 -25.17 -1.24 0.79
CA THR A 27 -25.66 -2.19 -0.21
C THR A 27 -24.89 -2.12 -1.52
N GLY A 28 -24.21 -0.98 -1.80
CA GLY A 28 -23.46 -0.81 -3.04
C GLY A 28 -22.50 0.37 -3.00
N VAL A 29 -21.60 0.41 -3.98
CA VAL A 29 -20.69 1.54 -4.25
C VAL A 29 -20.51 1.67 -5.76
N ARG A 30 -20.61 2.89 -6.26
CA ARG A 30 -20.24 3.26 -7.62
C ARG A 30 -19.33 4.49 -7.65
N GLY A 31 -18.64 4.71 -8.74
CA GLY A 31 -17.82 5.93 -8.90
C GLY A 31 -18.70 7.17 -9.04
N ASP A 32 -18.26 8.29 -8.49
CA ASP A 32 -18.89 9.59 -8.66
C ASP A 32 -18.48 10.20 -10.02
N PRO A 33 -19.42 10.37 -10.98
CA PRO A 33 -19.11 10.88 -12.32
C PRO A 33 -18.67 12.36 -12.30
N ASP A 34 -19.11 13.12 -11.28
CA ASP A 34 -18.79 14.55 -11.16
C ASP A 34 -17.46 14.79 -10.44
N HIS A 35 -16.83 13.76 -9.87
CA HIS A 35 -15.59 13.94 -9.13
C HIS A 35 -14.37 14.01 -10.07
N PRO A 36 -13.58 15.11 -10.03
CA PRO A 36 -12.53 15.41 -11.02
C PRO A 36 -11.32 14.47 -10.99
N ALA A 37 -11.14 13.66 -9.93
CA ALA A 37 -10.06 12.69 -9.89
C ALA A 37 -10.34 11.44 -10.74
N ASN A 38 -11.59 11.01 -10.86
CA ASN A 38 -11.93 9.70 -11.45
C ASN A 38 -13.07 9.69 -12.47
N PHE A 39 -13.90 10.73 -12.57
CA PHE A 39 -15.01 10.82 -13.55
C PHE A 39 -15.85 9.53 -13.59
N GLY A 40 -16.28 9.04 -12.43
CA GLY A 40 -17.07 7.81 -12.30
C GLY A 40 -16.29 6.49 -12.36
N ARG A 41 -15.01 6.49 -12.69
CA ARG A 41 -14.19 5.26 -12.77
C ARG A 41 -13.74 4.80 -11.39
N LEU A 42 -13.74 3.48 -11.18
CA LEU A 42 -13.15 2.84 -9.99
C LEU A 42 -12.24 1.69 -10.43
N CYS A 43 -11.29 1.31 -9.58
CA CYS A 43 -10.50 0.09 -9.77
C CYS A 43 -11.19 -1.13 -9.14
N SER A 44 -10.65 -2.32 -9.31
CA SER A 44 -11.17 -3.57 -8.73
C SER A 44 -11.45 -3.47 -7.22
N LYS A 45 -10.54 -2.83 -6.46
CA LYS A 45 -10.71 -2.59 -5.02
C LYS A 45 -11.87 -1.64 -4.73
N GLY A 46 -11.98 -0.55 -5.50
CA GLY A 46 -13.06 0.44 -5.36
C GLY A 46 -14.43 -0.15 -5.69
N ASN A 47 -14.53 -0.90 -6.78
CA ASN A 47 -15.77 -1.58 -7.18
C ASN A 47 -16.21 -2.67 -6.17
N SER A 48 -15.25 -3.27 -5.44
CA SER A 48 -15.54 -4.30 -4.43
C SER A 48 -15.63 -3.73 -3.01
N LEU A 49 -15.60 -2.41 -2.85
CA LEU A 49 -15.47 -1.77 -1.53
C LEU A 49 -16.68 -2.10 -0.61
N HIS A 50 -17.91 -2.08 -1.15
CA HIS A 50 -19.14 -2.40 -0.40
C HIS A 50 -19.10 -3.81 0.20
N LEU A 51 -18.45 -4.78 -0.44
CA LEU A 51 -18.33 -6.14 0.08
C LEU A 51 -17.51 -6.21 1.38
N THR A 52 -16.61 -5.24 1.63
CA THR A 52 -15.86 -5.18 2.89
C THR A 52 -16.70 -4.73 4.09
N ALA A 53 -17.91 -4.21 3.84
CA ALA A 53 -18.89 -3.81 4.83
C ALA A 53 -20.15 -4.70 4.81
N ALA A 54 -20.09 -5.88 4.14
CA ALA A 54 -21.18 -6.83 4.10
C ALA A 54 -21.61 -7.25 5.52
N ALA A 55 -22.90 -7.42 5.74
CA ALA A 55 -23.48 -7.71 7.05
C ALA A 55 -22.93 -8.99 7.69
N ALA A 56 -22.60 -10.00 6.89
CA ALA A 56 -21.99 -11.23 7.37
C ALA A 56 -20.50 -11.07 7.73
N LEU A 57 -19.75 -10.19 7.05
CA LEU A 57 -18.31 -10.03 7.20
C LEU A 57 -17.93 -8.97 8.25
N ALA A 58 -18.60 -7.81 8.24
CA ALA A 58 -18.23 -6.68 9.07
C ALA A 58 -18.17 -7.02 10.57
N PRO A 59 -19.16 -7.68 11.18
CA PRO A 59 -19.11 -8.01 12.60
C PRO A 59 -17.95 -8.93 12.99
N GLN A 60 -17.48 -9.79 12.07
CA GLN A 60 -16.39 -10.73 12.32
C GLN A 60 -15.00 -10.08 12.22
N THR A 61 -14.85 -9.01 11.41
CA THR A 61 -13.56 -8.36 11.18
C THR A 61 -13.34 -7.15 12.08
N ARG A 62 -14.44 -6.51 12.52
CA ARG A 62 -14.40 -5.23 13.23
C ARG A 62 -14.16 -5.42 14.73
N LEU A 63 -13.47 -4.46 15.30
CA LEU A 63 -13.47 -4.23 16.73
C LEU A 63 -14.77 -3.51 17.08
N LEU A 64 -15.62 -4.14 17.91
CA LEU A 64 -17.00 -3.67 18.15
C LEU A 64 -17.19 -2.93 19.48
N GLN A 65 -16.30 -3.13 20.44
CA GLN A 65 -16.31 -2.54 21.77
C GLN A 65 -14.90 -2.45 22.33
N PRO A 66 -14.62 -1.58 23.31
CA PRO A 66 -13.33 -1.54 23.97
C PRO A 66 -13.00 -2.87 24.64
N LEU A 67 -11.74 -3.30 24.48
CA LEU A 67 -11.25 -4.54 25.05
C LEU A 67 -9.95 -4.28 25.82
N GLN A 68 -9.79 -4.94 26.98
CA GLN A 68 -8.57 -4.92 27.78
C GLN A 68 -7.99 -6.33 27.92
N ARG A 69 -6.67 -6.44 27.95
CA ARG A 69 -5.97 -7.68 28.35
C ARG A 69 -5.43 -7.54 29.76
N ALA A 70 -5.61 -8.58 30.56
CA ALA A 70 -5.01 -8.67 31.88
C ALA A 70 -3.47 -8.80 31.78
N GLN A 71 -3.01 -9.56 30.76
CA GLN A 71 -1.58 -9.72 30.41
C GLN A 71 -1.46 -10.09 28.93
N ARG A 72 -0.33 -9.78 28.31
CA ARG A 72 -0.08 -10.15 26.90
C ARG A 72 -0.14 -11.66 26.72
N GLY A 73 -0.73 -12.10 25.60
CA GLY A 73 -0.98 -13.51 25.32
C GLY A 73 -2.30 -14.05 25.88
N ALA A 74 -2.93 -13.37 26.85
CA ALA A 74 -4.27 -13.70 27.31
C ALA A 74 -5.35 -13.23 26.32
N ALA A 75 -6.53 -13.84 26.34
CA ALA A 75 -7.69 -13.35 25.62
C ALA A 75 -8.12 -11.98 26.16
N PRO A 76 -8.46 -11.02 25.33
CA PRO A 76 -8.98 -9.73 25.79
C PRO A 76 -10.41 -9.88 26.28
N HIS A 77 -10.81 -9.08 27.27
CA HIS A 77 -12.19 -9.00 27.79
C HIS A 77 -12.76 -7.61 27.54
N ALA A 78 -14.08 -7.53 27.43
CA ALA A 78 -14.81 -6.29 27.21
C ALA A 78 -14.78 -5.40 28.45
N ILE A 79 -14.61 -4.10 28.23
CA ILE A 79 -14.76 -3.04 29.22
C ILE A 79 -15.64 -1.92 28.61
N ASP A 80 -16.18 -1.06 29.43
CA ASP A 80 -16.91 0.11 28.94
C ASP A 80 -15.96 1.23 28.49
N TRP A 81 -16.50 2.19 27.74
CA TRP A 81 -15.73 3.32 27.24
C TRP A 81 -15.15 4.20 28.34
N GLU A 82 -15.85 4.42 29.45
CA GLU A 82 -15.35 5.25 30.54
C GLU A 82 -14.13 4.63 31.19
N ALA A 83 -14.18 3.34 31.49
CA ALA A 83 -13.02 2.58 32.00
C ALA A 83 -11.86 2.57 31.01
N ALA A 84 -12.13 2.40 29.70
CA ALA A 84 -11.10 2.38 28.67
C ALA A 84 -10.38 3.74 28.52
N LEU A 85 -11.15 4.84 28.48
CA LEU A 85 -10.59 6.19 28.36
C LEU A 85 -9.83 6.60 29.63
N HIS A 86 -10.37 6.24 30.81
CA HIS A 86 -9.71 6.48 32.09
C HIS A 86 -8.38 5.71 32.19
N LEU A 87 -8.38 4.43 31.81
CA LEU A 87 -7.16 3.61 31.79
C LEU A 87 -6.10 4.20 30.86
N ALA A 88 -6.47 4.56 29.62
CA ALA A 88 -5.56 5.16 28.65
C ALA A 88 -4.95 6.46 29.19
N ALA A 89 -5.79 7.38 29.67
CA ALA A 89 -5.33 8.67 30.19
C ALA A 89 -4.46 8.51 31.43
N THR A 90 -4.80 7.59 32.34
CA THR A 90 -4.00 7.31 33.54
C THR A 90 -2.62 6.79 33.18
N ARG A 91 -2.55 5.76 32.33
CA ARG A 91 -1.27 5.15 31.92
C ARG A 91 -0.37 6.13 31.17
N ILE A 92 -0.94 6.99 30.30
CA ILE A 92 -0.19 8.04 29.61
C ILE A 92 0.32 9.08 30.62
N ALA A 93 -0.54 9.60 31.51
CA ALA A 93 -0.16 10.60 32.50
C ALA A 93 0.93 10.08 33.46
N ASP A 94 0.76 8.85 33.97
CA ASP A 94 1.75 8.21 34.84
C ASP A 94 3.11 8.04 34.13
N THR A 95 3.09 7.66 32.85
CA THR A 95 4.31 7.57 32.03
C THR A 95 5.00 8.92 31.89
N VAL A 96 4.24 9.99 31.60
CA VAL A 96 4.79 11.36 31.48
C VAL A 96 5.40 11.82 32.83
N GLN A 97 4.70 11.57 33.93
CA GLN A 97 5.16 11.97 35.26
C GLN A 97 6.39 11.22 35.74
N GLN A 98 6.50 9.92 35.46
CA GLN A 98 7.58 9.06 35.94
C GLN A 98 8.81 9.05 35.02
N HIS A 99 8.62 9.16 33.70
CA HIS A 99 9.67 8.95 32.70
C HIS A 99 9.86 10.15 31.76
N GLY A 100 9.03 11.18 31.89
CA GLY A 100 9.01 12.32 30.97
C GLY A 100 8.17 12.09 29.69
N PRO A 101 7.86 13.17 28.98
CA PRO A 101 6.97 13.12 27.80
C PRO A 101 7.51 12.27 26.66
N ASP A 102 8.83 12.17 26.49
CA ASP A 102 9.45 11.40 25.40
C ASP A 102 9.38 9.88 25.61
N ALA A 103 8.92 9.42 26.77
CA ALA A 103 8.63 8.01 27.03
C ALA A 103 7.25 7.58 26.47
N VAL A 104 6.44 8.53 26.01
CA VAL A 104 5.18 8.30 25.29
C VAL A 104 5.39 8.50 23.79
N ALA A 105 4.83 7.62 22.97
CA ALA A 105 4.85 7.76 21.53
C ALA A 105 3.50 7.40 20.89
N VAL A 106 3.18 8.07 19.80
CA VAL A 106 2.02 7.78 18.94
C VAL A 106 2.50 7.36 17.55
N TYR A 107 2.00 6.24 17.04
CA TYR A 107 2.25 5.77 15.69
C TYR A 107 0.94 5.61 14.93
N ALA A 108 0.66 6.52 14.00
CA ALA A 108 -0.63 6.65 13.36
C ALA A 108 -0.63 6.18 11.89
N SER A 109 -1.83 5.98 11.34
CA SER A 109 -2.04 5.60 9.94
C SER A 109 -1.95 6.80 9.00
N GLY A 110 -1.43 6.61 7.78
CA GLY A 110 -1.56 7.57 6.66
C GLY A 110 -2.95 7.58 5.99
N GLN A 111 -3.94 6.88 6.58
CA GLN A 111 -5.31 6.77 6.09
C GLN A 111 -6.33 7.43 7.03
N LEU A 112 -5.89 8.12 8.06
CA LEU A 112 -6.73 8.93 8.94
C LEU A 112 -7.26 10.16 8.18
N LEU A 113 -8.33 10.78 8.67
CA LEU A 113 -8.83 12.05 8.16
C LEU A 113 -7.93 13.21 8.63
N THR A 114 -8.03 14.34 7.97
CA THR A 114 -7.25 15.55 8.32
C THR A 114 -7.54 15.98 9.75
N GLU A 115 -8.79 15.90 10.17
CA GLU A 115 -9.28 16.20 11.51
C GLU A 115 -8.66 15.25 12.57
N ASP A 116 -8.57 13.95 12.25
CA ASP A 116 -7.94 12.96 13.14
C ASP A 116 -6.46 13.30 13.40
N TYR A 117 -5.71 13.58 12.33
CA TYR A 117 -4.30 13.96 12.42
C TYR A 117 -4.10 15.25 13.21
N TYR A 118 -4.98 16.24 13.01
CA TYR A 118 -4.88 17.51 13.71
C TYR A 118 -4.98 17.33 15.22
N VAL A 119 -5.94 16.53 15.69
CA VAL A 119 -6.10 16.25 17.12
C VAL A 119 -4.90 15.49 17.69
N PHE A 120 -4.43 14.44 16.99
CA PHE A 120 -3.23 13.71 17.44
C PHE A 120 -1.99 14.61 17.51
N ASN A 121 -1.80 15.50 16.54
CA ASN A 121 -0.68 16.44 16.51
C ASN A 121 -0.74 17.42 17.70
N LYS A 122 -1.89 18.03 17.94
CA LYS A 122 -2.11 18.97 19.06
C LYS A 122 -1.98 18.26 20.42
N LEU A 123 -2.52 17.03 20.54
CA LEU A 123 -2.37 16.21 21.74
C LEU A 123 -0.90 15.91 22.04
N THR A 124 -0.16 15.43 21.06
CA THR A 124 1.21 14.97 21.28
C THR A 124 2.16 16.14 21.51
N LYS A 125 2.15 17.14 20.64
CA LYS A 125 3.11 18.25 20.71
C LYS A 125 2.67 19.36 21.64
N GLY A 126 1.37 19.68 21.67
CA GLY A 126 0.83 20.74 22.52
C GLY A 126 0.57 20.30 23.95
N LEU A 127 -0.14 19.21 24.17
CA LEU A 127 -0.52 18.78 25.52
C LEU A 127 0.56 17.94 26.21
N LEU A 128 1.08 16.90 25.54
CA LEU A 128 2.08 16.02 26.14
C LEU A 128 3.49 16.63 26.13
N GLY A 129 3.78 17.56 25.20
CA GLY A 129 5.09 18.20 25.10
C GLY A 129 6.17 17.29 24.50
N THR A 130 5.81 16.40 23.58
CA THR A 130 6.75 15.55 22.83
C THR A 130 6.48 15.57 21.32
N ASN A 131 7.54 15.47 20.52
CA ASN A 131 7.43 15.29 19.05
C ASN A 131 7.40 13.80 18.63
N ASN A 132 7.24 12.84 19.56
CA ASN A 132 7.15 11.40 19.27
C ASN A 132 5.78 11.00 18.70
N LEU A 133 5.35 11.70 17.67
CA LEU A 133 4.24 11.37 16.78
C LEU A 133 4.78 11.08 15.40
N ASP A 134 4.72 9.84 14.93
CA ASP A 134 5.01 9.56 13.53
C ASP A 134 3.90 8.68 12.90
N THR A 135 3.92 8.58 11.59
CA THR A 135 2.87 7.89 10.86
C THR A 135 3.47 6.96 9.82
N ASN A 136 2.69 5.99 9.33
CA ASN A 136 3.15 5.19 8.20
C ASN A 136 3.19 5.98 6.86
N SER A 137 2.79 7.25 6.85
CA SER A 137 3.14 8.20 5.76
C SER A 137 4.66 8.38 5.65
N ARG A 138 5.40 8.20 6.76
CA ARG A 138 6.87 8.14 6.77
C ARG A 138 7.40 7.10 5.79
N LEU A 139 6.77 5.95 5.72
CA LEU A 139 7.12 4.86 4.83
C LEU A 139 6.68 5.10 3.39
N CYS A 140 5.84 6.11 3.13
CA CYS A 140 5.19 6.34 1.84
C CYS A 140 5.80 7.52 1.06
N MET A 141 5.81 8.73 1.66
CA MET A 141 6.00 9.97 0.91
C MET A 141 7.08 10.91 1.47
N SER A 142 7.77 10.54 2.54
CA SER A 142 8.70 11.46 3.22
C SER A 142 9.86 11.91 2.33
N SER A 143 10.34 11.05 1.44
CA SER A 143 11.42 11.42 0.51
C SER A 143 10.95 12.39 -0.56
N ALA A 144 9.71 12.26 -1.05
CA ALA A 144 9.12 13.25 -1.97
C ALA A 144 8.95 14.60 -1.28
N ALA A 145 8.38 14.62 -0.06
CA ALA A 145 8.23 15.83 0.74
C ALA A 145 9.58 16.53 0.99
N ALA A 146 10.61 15.75 1.38
CA ALA A 146 11.96 16.27 1.60
C ALA A 146 12.60 16.79 0.30
N GLY A 147 12.37 16.11 -0.83
CA GLY A 147 12.83 16.53 -2.15
C GLY A 147 12.20 17.85 -2.60
N TYR A 148 10.88 17.99 -2.49
CA TYR A 148 10.16 19.24 -2.78
C TYR A 148 10.64 20.36 -1.86
N LYS A 149 10.73 20.15 -0.55
CA LYS A 149 11.20 21.15 0.40
C LYS A 149 12.63 21.60 0.10
N ALA A 150 13.52 20.66 -0.24
CA ALA A 150 14.92 20.97 -0.54
C ALA A 150 15.10 21.79 -1.83
N THR A 151 14.23 21.57 -2.82
CA THR A 151 14.34 22.18 -4.15
C THR A 151 13.37 23.33 -4.38
N LEU A 152 12.09 23.14 -4.05
CA LEU A 152 11.01 24.11 -4.32
C LEU A 152 10.61 24.94 -3.08
N GLY A 153 11.11 24.57 -1.89
CA GLY A 153 10.90 25.33 -0.64
C GLY A 153 9.77 24.81 0.25
N ALA A 154 8.79 24.06 -0.27
CA ALA A 154 7.69 23.47 0.50
C ALA A 154 7.33 22.06 0.01
N ASP A 155 6.58 21.31 0.82
CA ASP A 155 5.98 20.02 0.44
C ASP A 155 4.74 20.24 -0.44
N ALA A 156 4.95 20.69 -1.66
CA ALA A 156 3.90 21.15 -2.54
C ALA A 156 4.16 20.70 -4.00
N PRO A 157 3.55 19.59 -4.45
CA PRO A 157 3.67 19.14 -5.84
C PRO A 157 3.09 20.20 -6.78
N PRO A 158 3.85 20.66 -7.81
CA PRO A 158 3.44 21.78 -8.65
C PRO A 158 2.37 21.44 -9.68
N ALA A 159 2.27 20.17 -10.09
CA ALA A 159 1.40 19.68 -11.15
C ALA A 159 0.07 19.10 -10.63
N CYS A 160 -0.86 18.83 -11.55
CA CYS A 160 -2.15 18.21 -11.29
C CYS A 160 -2.47 17.08 -12.29
N TYR A 161 -3.56 16.35 -12.08
CA TYR A 161 -3.94 15.23 -12.96
C TYR A 161 -4.34 15.68 -14.37
N ASP A 162 -4.86 16.88 -14.53
CA ASP A 162 -5.23 17.41 -15.82
C ASP A 162 -4.02 17.70 -16.73
N ASP A 163 -2.82 17.81 -16.14
CA ASP A 163 -1.57 17.94 -16.89
C ASP A 163 -1.28 16.74 -17.81
N LEU A 164 -1.86 15.58 -17.54
CA LEU A 164 -1.77 14.40 -18.43
C LEU A 164 -2.23 14.69 -19.86
N GLN A 165 -3.25 15.55 -20.03
CA GLN A 165 -3.82 15.89 -21.32
C GLN A 165 -2.98 16.92 -22.09
N HIS A 166 -2.09 17.63 -21.41
CA HIS A 166 -1.28 18.70 -21.98
C HIS A 166 0.18 18.30 -22.20
N ALA A 167 0.61 17.16 -21.67
CA ALA A 167 1.99 16.69 -21.77
C ALA A 167 2.32 16.22 -23.19
N GLY A 168 3.51 16.55 -23.67
CA GLY A 168 4.11 15.98 -24.87
C GLY A 168 5.02 14.80 -24.53
N CYS A 169 5.52 14.75 -23.27
CA CYS A 169 6.28 13.63 -22.74
C CYS A 169 5.82 13.30 -21.30
N LEU A 170 5.59 12.00 -21.04
CA LEU A 170 5.40 11.47 -19.69
C LEU A 170 6.64 10.65 -19.30
N PHE A 171 7.25 11.01 -18.17
CA PHE A 171 8.36 10.27 -17.58
C PHE A 171 7.86 9.57 -16.31
N ILE A 172 7.62 8.25 -16.39
CA ILE A 172 7.11 7.43 -15.28
C ILE A 172 8.29 6.66 -14.69
N THR A 173 8.62 6.92 -13.42
CA THR A 173 9.79 6.29 -12.79
C THR A 173 9.49 5.74 -11.40
N GLY A 174 9.95 4.51 -11.13
CA GLY A 174 9.72 3.84 -9.84
C GLY A 174 8.25 3.68 -9.47
N SER A 175 7.38 3.45 -10.47
CA SER A 175 5.93 3.39 -10.29
C SER A 175 5.27 2.37 -11.23
N ASN A 176 4.78 1.27 -10.67
CA ASN A 176 3.78 0.46 -11.38
C ASN A 176 2.41 1.12 -11.24
N THR A 177 2.18 2.20 -12.00
CA THR A 177 0.96 3.02 -11.93
C THR A 177 -0.30 2.21 -12.29
N ALA A 178 -0.18 1.24 -13.19
CA ALA A 178 -1.27 0.33 -13.58
C ALA A 178 -1.84 -0.44 -12.39
N TRP A 179 -1.01 -0.79 -11.39
CA TRP A 179 -1.44 -1.50 -10.19
C TRP A 179 -1.63 -0.60 -8.97
N ALA A 180 -0.75 0.38 -8.79
CA ALA A 180 -0.77 1.25 -7.61
C ALA A 180 -1.86 2.34 -7.69
N HIS A 181 -2.07 2.91 -8.88
CA HIS A 181 -3.01 4.00 -9.15
C HIS A 181 -3.84 3.75 -10.42
N PRO A 182 -4.63 2.65 -10.48
CA PRO A 182 -5.23 2.15 -11.73
C PRO A 182 -6.12 3.17 -12.44
N VAL A 183 -6.87 3.98 -11.69
CA VAL A 183 -7.75 5.01 -12.27
C VAL A 183 -6.94 6.11 -12.94
N LEU A 184 -5.81 6.53 -12.34
CA LEU A 184 -4.92 7.49 -12.97
C LEU A 184 -4.22 6.88 -14.19
N PHE A 185 -3.86 5.61 -14.15
CA PHE A 185 -3.29 4.91 -15.30
C PHE A 185 -4.25 4.89 -16.50
N ARG A 186 -5.56 4.72 -16.25
CA ARG A 186 -6.59 4.87 -17.30
C ARG A 186 -6.59 6.26 -17.92
N ARG A 187 -6.37 7.33 -17.14
CA ARG A 187 -6.24 8.69 -17.68
C ARG A 187 -4.97 8.86 -18.54
N ILE A 188 -3.87 8.15 -18.19
CA ILE A 188 -2.67 8.12 -19.04
C ILE A 188 -2.97 7.42 -20.37
N GLU A 189 -3.68 6.30 -20.35
CA GLU A 189 -4.11 5.59 -21.57
C GLU A 189 -5.01 6.47 -22.45
N ASP A 190 -5.96 7.18 -21.84
CA ASP A 190 -6.83 8.13 -22.53
C ASP A 190 -6.03 9.27 -23.17
N ALA A 191 -5.06 9.84 -22.44
CA ALA A 191 -4.19 10.90 -22.97
C ALA A 191 -3.34 10.41 -24.16
N LYS A 192 -2.78 9.19 -24.06
CA LYS A 192 -2.03 8.58 -25.18
C LYS A 192 -2.92 8.29 -26.38
N ALA A 193 -4.15 7.84 -26.17
CA ALA A 193 -5.13 7.60 -27.24
C ALA A 193 -5.57 8.91 -27.93
N ALA A 194 -5.78 9.97 -27.15
CA ALA A 194 -6.13 11.30 -27.66
C ALA A 194 -4.96 12.00 -28.37
N ASN A 195 -3.73 11.75 -27.94
CA ASN A 195 -2.51 12.26 -28.55
C ASN A 195 -1.50 11.12 -28.80
N PRO A 196 -1.56 10.44 -29.94
CA PRO A 196 -0.62 9.36 -30.29
C PRO A 196 0.86 9.81 -30.35
N ALA A 197 1.12 11.11 -30.53
CA ALA A 197 2.48 11.68 -30.53
C ALA A 197 3.09 11.79 -29.11
N LEU A 198 2.27 11.75 -28.05
CA LEU A 198 2.72 11.74 -26.67
C LEU A 198 3.77 10.64 -26.45
N LYS A 199 4.97 11.02 -26.01
CA LYS A 199 6.04 10.07 -25.68
C LYS A 199 5.92 9.61 -24.22
N ILE A 200 5.99 8.31 -24.00
CA ILE A 200 5.96 7.71 -22.64
C ILE A 200 7.28 6.99 -22.39
N ILE A 201 8.02 7.45 -21.40
CA ILE A 201 9.25 6.82 -20.92
C ILE A 201 8.92 6.16 -19.58
N VAL A 202 9.24 4.87 -19.40
CA VAL A 202 9.09 4.16 -18.13
C VAL A 202 10.47 3.68 -17.66
N ALA A 203 10.87 4.09 -16.46
CA ALA A 203 12.12 3.68 -15.82
C ALA A 203 11.78 2.86 -14.55
N ASP A 204 12.00 1.55 -14.59
CA ASP A 204 11.71 0.62 -13.49
C ASP A 204 12.63 -0.62 -13.61
N PRO A 205 13.12 -1.22 -12.50
CA PRO A 205 13.89 -2.46 -12.56
C PRO A 205 13.15 -3.64 -13.17
N ARG A 206 11.81 -3.64 -13.10
CA ARG A 206 10.95 -4.70 -13.62
C ARG A 206 10.05 -4.19 -14.73
N ARG A 207 9.92 -4.96 -15.81
CA ARG A 207 8.92 -4.68 -16.85
C ARG A 207 7.53 -5.01 -16.31
N THR A 208 6.84 -3.98 -15.85
CA THR A 208 5.48 -4.07 -15.29
C THR A 208 4.44 -3.73 -16.34
N GLU A 209 3.15 -3.92 -16.01
CA GLU A 209 2.03 -3.55 -16.90
C GLU A 209 2.04 -2.06 -17.27
N THR A 210 2.67 -1.20 -16.46
CA THR A 210 2.87 0.21 -16.82
C THR A 210 3.81 0.38 -18.01
N ALA A 211 4.77 -0.53 -18.18
CA ALA A 211 5.72 -0.49 -19.30
C ALA A 211 5.11 -0.93 -20.64
N GLU A 212 3.91 -1.53 -20.64
CA GLU A 212 3.24 -1.99 -21.88
C GLU A 212 2.77 -0.84 -22.80
N ILE A 213 2.66 0.39 -22.25
CA ILE A 213 2.32 1.58 -23.04
C ILE A 213 3.52 2.48 -23.29
N ALA A 214 4.73 2.07 -22.86
CA ALA A 214 5.93 2.86 -23.00
C ALA A 214 6.46 2.87 -24.45
N ASP A 215 6.80 4.05 -24.95
CA ASP A 215 7.59 4.19 -26.18
C ASP A 215 9.08 3.88 -25.92
N LEU A 216 9.53 4.05 -24.65
CA LEU A 216 10.89 3.71 -24.20
C LEU A 216 10.84 3.13 -22.78
N PHE A 217 11.37 1.92 -22.60
CA PHE A 217 11.50 1.28 -21.30
C PHE A 217 12.97 1.18 -20.88
N LEU A 218 13.27 1.67 -19.66
CA LEU A 218 14.61 1.68 -19.06
C LEU A 218 14.66 0.69 -17.88
N PRO A 219 15.14 -0.55 -18.09
CA PRO A 219 15.26 -1.57 -17.02
C PRO A 219 16.47 -1.33 -16.13
N LEU A 220 16.45 -0.23 -15.36
CA LEU A 220 17.61 0.19 -14.58
C LEU A 220 17.90 -0.74 -13.38
N GLN A 221 19.18 -0.81 -13.00
CA GLN A 221 19.60 -1.51 -11.78
C GLN A 221 19.01 -0.82 -10.54
N PRO A 222 18.47 -1.58 -9.54
CA PRO A 222 17.95 -1.00 -8.30
C PRO A 222 18.95 -0.05 -7.63
N GLY A 223 18.50 1.16 -7.29
CA GLY A 223 19.31 2.18 -6.62
C GLY A 223 20.14 3.07 -7.56
N SER A 224 20.06 2.90 -8.88
CA SER A 224 20.82 3.71 -9.86
C SER A 224 20.07 4.95 -10.37
N ASP A 225 18.89 5.25 -9.86
CA ASP A 225 18.03 6.35 -10.33
C ASP A 225 18.75 7.71 -10.38
N VAL A 226 19.44 8.09 -9.30
CA VAL A 226 20.21 9.37 -9.24
C VAL A 226 21.27 9.40 -10.35
N ARG A 227 21.89 8.24 -10.61
CA ARG A 227 22.91 8.11 -11.66
C ARG A 227 22.29 8.35 -13.05
N LEU A 228 21.14 7.76 -13.32
CA LEU A 228 20.38 7.98 -14.56
C LEU A 228 20.03 9.47 -14.72
N PHE A 229 19.45 10.11 -13.69
CA PHE A 229 19.06 11.52 -13.79
C PHE A 229 20.26 12.45 -13.97
N HIS A 230 21.39 12.16 -13.33
CA HIS A 230 22.64 12.91 -13.56
C HIS A 230 23.13 12.74 -15.00
N GLY A 231 23.08 11.53 -15.59
CA GLY A 231 23.45 11.30 -16.99
C GLY A 231 22.51 11.99 -17.96
N MET A 232 21.22 11.98 -17.70
CA MET A 232 20.24 12.73 -18.49
C MET A 232 20.56 14.24 -18.45
N LEU A 233 20.86 14.80 -17.27
CA LEU A 233 21.22 16.21 -17.14
C LEU A 233 22.56 16.53 -17.81
N HIS A 234 23.56 15.63 -17.73
CA HIS A 234 24.82 15.78 -18.46
C HIS A 234 24.56 15.89 -19.96
N ALA A 235 23.78 14.99 -20.55
CA ALA A 235 23.41 15.03 -21.95
C ALA A 235 22.67 16.33 -22.32
N MET A 236 21.70 16.76 -21.48
CA MET A 236 20.97 18.01 -21.69
C MET A 236 21.88 19.25 -21.68
N LEU A 237 22.91 19.26 -20.82
CA LEU A 237 23.90 20.34 -20.76
C LEU A 237 24.77 20.35 -22.00
N TRP A 238 25.25 19.19 -22.44
CA TRP A 238 26.16 19.05 -23.57
C TRP A 238 25.49 19.42 -24.90
N GLU A 239 24.24 19.00 -25.06
CA GLU A 239 23.43 19.23 -26.26
C GLU A 239 22.72 20.61 -26.26
N GLY A 240 22.83 21.38 -25.16
CA GLY A 240 22.17 22.70 -25.05
C GLY A 240 20.65 22.62 -24.89
N TRP A 241 20.13 21.51 -24.38
CA TRP A 241 18.68 21.32 -24.17
C TRP A 241 18.16 21.89 -22.87
N ILE A 242 18.95 22.64 -22.11
CA ILE A 242 18.54 23.36 -20.90
C ILE A 242 17.85 24.70 -21.22
N ASP A 243 17.16 25.26 -20.26
CA ASP A 243 16.59 26.62 -20.31
C ASP A 243 17.42 27.56 -19.44
N SER A 244 18.47 28.14 -20.03
CA SER A 244 19.41 29.03 -19.34
C SER A 244 18.74 30.28 -18.77
N ALA A 245 17.76 30.83 -19.48
CA ALA A 245 17.03 32.03 -19.03
C ALA A 245 16.16 31.75 -17.80
N TYR A 246 15.51 30.57 -17.74
CA TYR A 246 14.76 30.13 -16.57
C TYR A 246 15.69 29.86 -15.39
N ILE A 247 16.81 29.18 -15.63
CA ILE A 247 17.82 28.88 -14.61
C ILE A 247 18.32 30.17 -13.94
N GLU A 248 18.73 31.16 -14.72
CA GLU A 248 19.26 32.43 -14.23
C GLU A 248 18.22 33.22 -13.42
N ARG A 249 16.99 33.28 -13.92
CA ARG A 249 15.93 34.11 -13.35
C ARG A 249 15.31 33.49 -12.09
N HIS A 250 15.06 32.16 -12.10
CA HIS A 250 14.16 31.51 -11.13
C HIS A 250 14.86 30.52 -10.20
N THR A 251 16.17 30.31 -10.37
CA THR A 251 16.87 29.26 -9.60
C THR A 251 18.17 29.74 -8.97
N ARG A 252 18.72 28.89 -8.06
CA ARG A 252 20.07 29.04 -7.47
C ARG A 252 20.77 27.67 -7.37
N GLY A 253 22.10 27.71 -7.29
CA GLY A 253 22.92 26.52 -7.03
C GLY A 253 23.24 25.67 -8.27
N PHE A 254 23.00 26.20 -9.49
CA PHE A 254 23.19 25.45 -10.74
C PHE A 254 24.66 25.07 -10.97
N ASP A 255 25.64 25.93 -10.64
CA ASP A 255 27.05 25.67 -10.87
C ASP A 255 27.56 24.43 -10.11
N ALA A 256 27.13 24.27 -8.86
CA ALA A 256 27.48 23.10 -8.06
C ALA A 256 26.91 21.81 -8.68
N LEU A 257 25.68 21.84 -9.17
CA LEU A 257 25.08 20.69 -9.87
C LEU A 257 25.77 20.42 -11.21
N LYS A 258 26.06 21.44 -11.98
CA LYS A 258 26.82 21.34 -13.25
C LYS A 258 28.17 20.69 -13.05
N ALA A 259 28.89 21.10 -11.99
CA ALA A 259 30.18 20.49 -11.63
C ALA A 259 30.02 19.01 -11.27
N LEU A 260 29.00 18.67 -10.48
CA LEU A 260 28.70 17.30 -10.04
C LEU A 260 28.41 16.37 -11.22
N VAL A 261 27.57 16.80 -12.17
CA VAL A 261 27.13 15.93 -13.27
C VAL A 261 28.15 15.85 -14.41
N ARG A 262 29.25 16.61 -14.37
CA ARG A 262 30.28 16.61 -15.41
C ARG A 262 30.84 15.23 -15.72
N GLU A 263 31.00 14.39 -14.70
CA GLU A 263 31.53 13.03 -14.84
C GLU A 263 30.45 11.97 -15.12
N ALA A 264 29.18 12.35 -15.14
CA ALA A 264 28.07 11.44 -15.42
C ALA A 264 27.83 11.29 -16.93
N THR A 265 28.91 10.92 -17.67
CA THR A 265 28.82 10.72 -19.12
C THR A 265 27.84 9.60 -19.47
N PRO A 266 27.18 9.64 -20.63
CA PRO A 266 26.21 8.62 -21.03
C PRO A 266 26.75 7.18 -20.98
N GLU A 267 28.03 6.97 -21.36
CA GLU A 267 28.68 5.65 -21.33
C GLU A 267 28.87 5.13 -19.90
N ARG A 268 29.27 6.02 -18.98
CA ARG A 268 29.46 5.68 -17.56
C ARG A 268 28.11 5.38 -16.92
N VAL A 269 27.11 6.18 -17.22
CA VAL A 269 25.75 6.01 -16.71
C VAL A 269 25.10 4.73 -17.24
N ALA A 270 25.23 4.45 -18.54
CA ALA A 270 24.72 3.23 -19.15
C ALA A 270 25.28 1.98 -18.44
N ARG A 271 26.61 1.94 -18.22
CA ARG A 271 27.27 0.85 -17.48
C ARG A 271 26.79 0.74 -16.03
N ASP A 272 26.77 1.86 -15.29
CA ASP A 272 26.43 1.89 -13.87
C ASP A 272 24.93 1.56 -13.63
N CYS A 273 24.05 1.91 -14.56
CA CYS A 273 22.62 1.63 -14.52
C CYS A 273 22.21 0.30 -15.19
N GLY A 274 23.11 -0.32 -15.96
CA GLY A 274 22.80 -1.52 -16.76
C GLY A 274 21.89 -1.23 -17.95
N LEU A 275 22.00 -0.06 -18.56
CA LEU A 275 21.17 0.42 -19.67
C LEU A 275 21.97 0.53 -20.98
N ASP A 276 21.26 0.62 -22.11
CA ASP A 276 21.84 1.05 -23.36
C ASP A 276 22.11 2.57 -23.34
N MET A 277 23.27 2.99 -23.84
CA MET A 277 23.65 4.41 -23.88
C MET A 277 22.70 5.24 -24.76
N GLN A 278 22.22 4.68 -25.89
CA GLN A 278 21.32 5.37 -26.79
C GLN A 278 19.95 5.59 -26.11
N ASP A 279 19.51 4.66 -25.29
CA ASP A 279 18.26 4.79 -24.52
C ASP A 279 18.37 5.90 -23.47
N VAL A 280 19.54 6.05 -22.82
CA VAL A 280 19.81 7.16 -21.87
C VAL A 280 19.77 8.51 -22.61
N LEU A 281 20.42 8.62 -23.77
CA LEU A 281 20.39 9.84 -24.60
C LEU A 281 18.99 10.15 -25.11
N GLN A 282 18.27 9.14 -25.56
CA GLN A 282 16.89 9.30 -26.06
C GLN A 282 15.95 9.75 -24.95
N ALA A 283 16.09 9.18 -23.73
CA ALA A 283 15.32 9.61 -22.57
C ALA A 283 15.62 11.08 -22.21
N ALA A 284 16.90 11.47 -22.18
CA ALA A 284 17.30 12.86 -21.96
C ALA A 284 16.68 13.81 -22.99
N ARG A 285 16.74 13.45 -24.26
CA ARG A 285 16.18 14.24 -25.38
C ARG A 285 14.67 14.39 -25.24
N TRP A 286 13.93 13.30 -25.11
CA TRP A 286 12.46 13.36 -25.00
C TRP A 286 12.03 14.10 -23.75
N PHE A 287 12.71 13.91 -22.63
CA PHE A 287 12.42 14.67 -21.42
C PHE A 287 12.59 16.17 -21.62
N ALA A 288 13.75 16.59 -22.16
CA ALA A 288 14.09 18.01 -22.30
C ALA A 288 13.21 18.74 -23.34
N LEU A 289 12.85 18.05 -24.40
CA LEU A 289 12.12 18.63 -25.54
C LEU A 289 10.61 18.32 -25.53
N GLY A 290 10.12 17.57 -24.54
CA GLY A 290 8.71 17.17 -24.47
C GLY A 290 8.30 16.21 -25.58
N GLY A 291 9.20 15.32 -26.01
CA GLY A 291 8.95 14.37 -27.10
C GLY A 291 9.04 14.97 -28.51
N THR A 292 9.28 16.27 -28.69
CA THR A 292 9.42 16.90 -30.02
C THR A 292 10.81 16.66 -30.61
N ALA A 293 10.92 16.88 -31.93
CA ALA A 293 12.19 16.73 -32.65
C ALA A 293 13.10 17.96 -32.53
N SER A 294 12.56 19.13 -32.18
CA SER A 294 13.26 20.42 -32.28
C SER A 294 13.25 21.19 -30.95
N ALA A 295 14.39 21.73 -30.57
CA ALA A 295 14.52 22.59 -29.38
C ALA A 295 13.68 23.88 -29.48
N ASN A 296 13.35 24.32 -30.71
CA ASN A 296 12.52 25.52 -30.93
C ASN A 296 11.01 25.26 -30.73
N GLN A 297 10.59 23.99 -30.59
CA GLN A 297 9.19 23.58 -30.45
C GLN A 297 9.00 22.66 -29.25
N ARG A 298 9.61 23.03 -28.10
CA ARG A 298 9.50 22.26 -26.86
C ARG A 298 8.06 22.12 -26.43
N ALA A 299 7.65 20.86 -26.16
CA ALA A 299 6.40 20.55 -25.50
C ALA A 299 6.63 20.30 -23.98
N PRO A 300 5.56 20.32 -23.18
CA PRO A 300 5.67 20.07 -21.73
C PRO A 300 6.06 18.61 -21.42
N THR A 301 6.81 18.45 -20.34
CA THR A 301 7.14 17.12 -19.75
C THR A 301 6.60 17.00 -18.34
N LEU A 302 5.80 15.97 -18.10
CA LEU A 302 5.27 15.62 -16.79
C LEU A 302 5.95 14.36 -16.28
N SER A 303 6.49 14.40 -15.05
CA SER A 303 7.00 13.20 -14.39
C SER A 303 6.02 12.66 -13.38
N LEU A 304 5.75 11.35 -13.43
CA LEU A 304 4.95 10.60 -12.44
C LEU A 304 5.87 9.61 -11.73
N TYR A 305 5.91 9.66 -10.42
CA TYR A 305 6.78 8.76 -9.64
C TYR A 305 6.14 8.34 -8.32
N CYS A 306 6.65 7.25 -7.74
CA CYS A 306 6.06 6.67 -6.55
C CYS A 306 7.13 6.04 -5.64
N GLN A 307 6.82 4.93 -4.97
CA GLN A 307 7.65 4.33 -3.95
C GLN A 307 9.00 3.77 -4.42
N GLY A 308 9.19 3.52 -5.71
CA GLY A 308 10.50 3.12 -6.26
C GLY A 308 11.57 4.20 -6.06
N LEU A 309 11.18 5.48 -6.14
CA LEU A 309 12.06 6.59 -5.78
C LEU A 309 12.04 6.82 -4.27
N ASN A 310 10.85 6.82 -3.66
CA ASN A 310 10.65 7.30 -2.30
C ASN A 310 11.20 6.36 -1.23
N GLN A 311 10.93 5.04 -1.34
CA GLN A 311 11.33 4.01 -0.36
C GLN A 311 12.76 3.54 -0.60
N SER A 312 13.72 4.44 -0.41
CA SER A 312 15.15 4.21 -0.64
C SER A 312 16.00 4.93 0.39
N SER A 313 17.14 4.37 0.73
CA SER A 313 18.17 4.99 1.57
C SER A 313 18.75 6.29 0.96
N SER A 314 18.55 6.51 -0.34
CA SER A 314 18.87 7.75 -1.07
C SER A 314 17.61 8.46 -1.62
N GLY A 315 16.44 8.24 -1.01
CA GLY A 315 15.16 8.68 -1.54
C GLY A 315 15.05 10.19 -1.76
N THR A 316 15.57 11.01 -0.84
CA THR A 316 15.59 12.47 -1.02
C THR A 316 16.44 12.89 -2.20
N ALA A 317 17.62 12.27 -2.38
CA ALA A 317 18.51 12.54 -3.52
C ALA A 317 17.85 12.16 -4.86
N LYS A 318 17.15 11.02 -4.93
CA LYS A 318 16.39 10.59 -6.12
C LYS A 318 15.32 11.62 -6.50
N ASN A 319 14.52 12.07 -5.53
CA ASN A 319 13.49 13.08 -5.76
C ASN A 319 14.09 14.42 -6.21
N ALA A 320 15.10 14.90 -5.51
CA ALA A 320 15.77 16.15 -5.85
C ALA A 320 16.43 16.10 -7.23
N ALA A 321 17.07 15.00 -7.61
CA ALA A 321 17.67 14.83 -8.92
C ALA A 321 16.64 14.84 -10.05
N LEU A 322 15.47 14.23 -9.87
CA LEU A 322 14.35 14.32 -10.81
C LEU A 322 13.83 15.76 -10.93
N ILE A 323 13.64 16.45 -9.81
CA ILE A 323 13.18 17.85 -9.79
C ILE A 323 14.21 18.76 -10.47
N ASN A 324 15.51 18.51 -10.28
CA ASN A 324 16.58 19.23 -10.98
C ASN A 324 16.45 19.17 -12.51
N LEU A 325 16.00 18.04 -13.09
CA LEU A 325 15.77 17.95 -14.54
C LEU A 325 14.65 18.91 -14.98
N HIS A 326 13.56 18.99 -14.20
CA HIS A 326 12.45 19.91 -14.47
C HIS A 326 12.89 21.37 -14.35
N LEU A 327 13.65 21.72 -13.32
CA LEU A 327 14.20 23.07 -13.13
C LEU A 327 15.16 23.45 -14.26
N ALA A 328 16.07 22.53 -14.65
CA ALA A 328 17.04 22.80 -15.71
C ALA A 328 16.39 23.03 -17.09
N THR A 329 15.22 22.47 -17.33
CA THR A 329 14.51 22.56 -18.60
C THR A 329 13.33 23.54 -18.57
N GLY A 330 13.13 24.26 -17.45
CA GLY A 330 12.02 25.19 -17.26
C GLY A 330 10.63 24.54 -17.30
N GLN A 331 10.55 23.26 -16.85
CA GLN A 331 9.35 22.42 -16.92
C GLN A 331 8.59 22.38 -15.58
N ILE A 332 8.28 23.55 -15.01
CA ILE A 332 7.50 23.72 -13.77
C ILE A 332 6.52 24.88 -13.95
N GLY A 333 5.33 24.77 -13.35
CA GLY A 333 4.31 25.80 -13.33
C GLY A 333 3.55 26.00 -14.63
N LYS A 334 3.74 25.14 -15.61
CA LYS A 334 3.08 25.19 -16.93
C LYS A 334 2.10 24.02 -17.08
N PRO A 335 1.01 24.17 -17.83
CA PRO A 335 0.17 23.02 -18.19
C PRO A 335 0.99 21.88 -18.84
N GLY A 336 0.79 20.66 -18.34
CA GLY A 336 1.50 19.47 -18.83
C GLY A 336 2.92 19.30 -18.33
N ALA A 337 3.40 20.14 -17.40
CA ALA A 337 4.79 20.12 -16.94
C ALA A 337 4.93 20.02 -15.42
N GLY A 338 5.98 19.30 -14.97
CA GLY A 338 6.41 19.27 -13.57
C GLY A 338 6.51 17.86 -12.99
N PRO A 339 7.13 17.75 -11.81
CA PRO A 339 7.18 16.51 -11.05
C PRO A 339 5.90 16.32 -10.23
N LEU A 340 5.25 15.16 -10.35
CA LEU A 340 4.07 14.77 -9.58
C LEU A 340 4.32 13.44 -8.87
N SER A 341 4.54 13.49 -7.57
CA SER A 341 4.66 12.31 -6.73
C SER A 341 3.28 11.71 -6.43
N LEU A 342 3.09 10.44 -6.77
CA LEU A 342 1.82 9.74 -6.60
C LEU A 342 1.75 9.14 -5.19
N THR A 343 0.94 9.76 -4.33
CA THR A 343 0.75 9.33 -2.95
C THR A 343 0.10 7.94 -2.90
N GLY A 344 0.71 7.02 -2.14
CA GLY A 344 0.17 5.68 -1.96
C GLY A 344 -1.10 5.66 -1.12
N GLN A 345 -1.14 6.39 -0.02
CA GLN A 345 -2.25 6.41 0.95
C GLN A 345 -3.22 7.56 0.68
N PRO A 346 -4.51 7.42 1.04
CA PRO A 346 -5.56 8.36 0.62
C PRO A 346 -5.44 9.75 1.23
N ASN A 347 -4.78 9.90 2.40
CA ASN A 347 -4.63 11.19 3.08
C ASN A 347 -3.25 11.41 3.71
N ALA A 348 -2.20 10.82 3.13
CA ALA A 348 -0.84 11.12 3.60
C ALA A 348 -0.44 12.58 3.37
N MET A 349 -1.05 13.26 2.40
CA MET A 349 -0.89 14.69 2.17
C MET A 349 -1.49 15.49 3.34
N GLY A 350 -2.76 15.29 3.66
CA GLY A 350 -3.43 16.00 4.77
C GLY A 350 -2.74 15.81 6.12
N GLY A 351 -2.23 14.60 6.39
CA GLY A 351 -1.42 14.35 7.59
C GLY A 351 -0.15 15.20 7.67
N ARG A 352 0.50 15.49 6.52
CA ARG A 352 1.66 16.38 6.47
C ARG A 352 1.25 17.86 6.55
N GLU A 353 0.13 18.24 5.95
CA GLU A 353 -0.44 19.60 6.02
C GLU A 353 -0.68 20.05 7.46
N VAL A 354 -1.23 19.17 8.29
CA VAL A 354 -1.42 19.46 9.73
C VAL A 354 -0.14 19.33 10.56
N GLY A 355 0.96 18.84 9.99
CA GLY A 355 2.22 18.62 10.71
C GLY A 355 2.25 17.36 11.58
N GLY A 356 1.42 16.35 11.28
CA GLY A 356 1.22 15.13 12.06
C GLY A 356 2.35 14.10 11.92
N MET A 357 3.62 14.54 11.94
CA MET A 357 4.81 13.67 11.90
C MET A 357 5.92 14.23 12.82
N ALA A 358 6.87 13.38 13.18
CA ALA A 358 7.88 13.63 14.19
C ALA A 358 8.77 14.89 13.96
N ASN A 359 8.92 15.32 12.73
CA ASN A 359 9.77 16.44 12.32
C ASN A 359 9.00 17.57 11.60
N LEU A 360 7.67 17.53 11.61
CA LEU A 360 6.83 18.51 10.94
C LEU A 360 6.07 19.37 11.95
N LEU A 361 5.61 20.53 11.50
CA LEU A 361 4.76 21.45 12.25
C LEU A 361 3.59 21.91 11.36
N SER A 362 2.49 22.32 11.97
CA SER A 362 1.26 22.68 11.28
C SER A 362 1.47 23.69 10.16
N ALA A 363 0.81 23.46 9.02
CA ALA A 363 0.78 24.34 7.85
C ALA A 363 2.19 24.66 7.29
N HIS A 364 3.01 23.63 7.05
CA HIS A 364 4.36 23.71 6.50
C HIS A 364 5.34 24.59 7.30
N ARG A 365 5.02 24.91 8.56
CA ARG A 365 5.94 25.59 9.44
C ARG A 365 7.15 24.73 9.74
N ASP A 366 8.29 25.33 9.92
CA ASP A 366 9.55 24.66 10.22
C ASP A 366 9.70 24.48 11.74
N LEU A 367 9.85 23.26 12.20
CA LEU A 367 10.06 22.92 13.61
C LEU A 367 11.35 23.57 14.16
N ALA A 368 12.39 23.70 13.32
CA ALA A 368 13.63 24.35 13.72
C ALA A 368 13.51 25.88 13.90
N ASN A 369 12.47 26.50 13.33
CA ASN A 369 12.26 27.94 13.40
C ASN A 369 11.52 28.32 14.69
N PRO A 370 12.12 29.08 15.63
CA PRO A 370 11.48 29.47 16.89
C PRO A 370 10.23 30.32 16.69
N ALA A 371 10.19 31.21 15.68
CA ALA A 371 9.01 32.02 15.38
C ALA A 371 7.82 31.14 14.94
N HIS A 372 8.07 30.14 14.12
CA HIS A 372 7.04 29.17 13.70
C HIS A 372 6.49 28.35 14.89
N ARG A 373 7.35 27.95 15.83
CA ARG A 373 6.89 27.26 17.05
C ARG A 373 6.05 28.17 17.94
N ALA A 374 6.47 29.43 18.11
CA ALA A 374 5.71 30.41 18.87
C ALA A 374 4.33 30.72 18.25
N GLU A 375 4.24 30.77 16.90
CA GLU A 375 2.95 30.89 16.21
C GLU A 375 2.03 29.71 16.51
N VAL A 376 2.55 28.49 16.45
CA VAL A 376 1.75 27.29 16.72
C VAL A 376 1.39 27.20 18.20
N ALA A 377 2.29 27.55 19.11
CA ALA A 377 2.00 27.60 20.55
C ALA A 377 0.85 28.58 20.84
N ALA A 378 0.87 29.75 20.23
CA ALA A 378 -0.20 30.76 20.35
C ALA A 378 -1.54 30.26 19.75
N LEU A 379 -1.51 29.60 18.58
CA LEU A 379 -2.69 29.00 17.93
C LEU A 379 -3.35 27.92 18.79
N TRP A 380 -2.54 27.11 19.49
CA TRP A 380 -3.03 26.02 20.32
C TRP A 380 -3.31 26.43 21.77
N GLY A 381 -2.88 27.61 22.21
CA GLY A 381 -3.01 28.06 23.59
C GLY A 381 -2.10 27.30 24.56
N VAL A 382 -0.88 26.98 24.11
CA VAL A 382 0.17 26.34 24.92
C VAL A 382 1.39 27.24 25.08
N ASP A 383 2.21 27.00 26.09
CA ASP A 383 3.37 27.86 26.39
C ASP A 383 4.50 27.68 25.35
N ASP A 384 4.73 26.44 24.89
CA ASP A 384 5.78 26.10 23.92
C ASP A 384 5.42 24.81 23.16
N VAL A 385 6.13 24.59 22.04
CA VAL A 385 6.15 23.36 21.27
C VAL A 385 7.58 22.85 21.21
N PRO A 386 7.85 21.56 21.48
CA PRO A 386 9.20 21.01 21.52
C PRO A 386 10.00 21.30 20.25
N ALA A 387 11.24 21.80 20.41
CA ALA A 387 12.09 22.25 19.31
C ALA A 387 12.82 21.09 18.57
N GLN A 388 13.10 20.00 19.28
CA GLN A 388 13.83 18.87 18.70
C GLN A 388 12.88 17.93 17.98
N PRO A 389 13.23 17.42 16.78
CA PRO A 389 12.45 16.38 16.13
C PRO A 389 12.27 15.16 17.04
N GLY A 390 11.09 14.56 17.01
CA GLY A 390 10.83 13.30 17.66
C GLY A 390 11.40 12.11 16.89
N LYS A 391 11.24 10.93 17.46
CA LYS A 391 11.65 9.68 16.84
C LYS A 391 10.73 9.35 15.64
N THR A 392 11.34 9.11 14.49
CA THR A 392 10.63 8.69 13.29
C THR A 392 10.31 7.20 13.33
N ALA A 393 9.47 6.69 12.44
CA ALA A 393 8.91 5.34 12.50
C ALA A 393 9.93 4.24 12.85
N ILE A 394 11.10 4.19 12.19
CA ILE A 394 12.14 3.19 12.49
C ILE A 394 12.75 3.46 13.88
N GLU A 395 13.20 4.68 14.10
CA GLU A 395 13.83 5.11 15.36
C GLU A 395 12.89 4.93 16.56
N LEU A 396 11.58 5.13 16.38
CA LEU A 396 10.57 4.94 17.41
C LEU A 396 10.47 3.48 17.85
N PHE A 397 10.42 2.54 16.89
CA PHE A 397 10.34 1.11 17.20
C PHE A 397 11.69 0.55 17.71
N GLU A 398 12.83 1.08 17.27
CA GLU A 398 14.14 0.78 17.88
C GLU A 398 14.18 1.25 19.34
N ALA A 399 13.78 2.48 19.61
CA ALA A 399 13.72 3.02 20.97
C ALA A 399 12.72 2.25 21.88
N ALA A 400 11.60 1.80 21.33
CA ALA A 400 10.66 0.95 22.05
C ALA A 400 11.26 -0.43 22.33
N ALA A 401 11.99 -1.01 21.37
CA ALA A 401 12.72 -2.28 21.55
C ALA A 401 13.83 -2.16 22.60
N ASP A 402 14.41 -0.97 22.77
CA ASP A 402 15.41 -0.67 23.81
C ASP A 402 14.78 -0.28 25.16
N GLY A 403 13.45 -0.17 25.24
CA GLY A 403 12.70 0.14 26.46
C GLY A 403 12.69 1.63 26.81
N GLN A 404 13.01 2.52 25.89
CA GLN A 404 12.90 3.97 26.08
C GLN A 404 11.44 4.45 25.97
N ILE A 405 10.64 3.84 25.09
CA ILE A 405 9.20 4.10 24.98
C ILE A 405 8.46 3.16 25.94
N LYS A 406 7.75 3.73 26.90
CA LYS A 406 6.98 3.04 27.93
C LYS A 406 5.52 2.88 27.56
N THR A 407 4.94 3.90 26.92
CA THR A 407 3.56 3.85 26.40
C THR A 407 3.58 4.13 24.91
N LEU A 408 3.00 3.20 24.14
CA LEU A 408 2.89 3.29 22.69
C LEU A 408 1.41 3.24 22.27
N TRP A 409 0.93 4.34 21.67
CA TRP A 409 -0.42 4.40 21.08
C TRP A 409 -0.35 4.22 19.59
N ILE A 410 -0.91 3.14 19.08
CA ILE A 410 -0.97 2.80 17.66
C ILE A 410 -2.39 3.09 17.17
N ALA A 411 -2.53 3.94 16.13
CA ALA A 411 -3.83 4.34 15.60
C ALA A 411 -3.99 3.91 14.13
N CYS A 412 -4.92 2.97 13.89
CA CYS A 412 -5.37 2.52 12.57
C CYS A 412 -4.26 2.04 11.62
N THR A 413 -3.19 1.44 12.17
CA THR A 413 -2.08 0.88 11.41
C THR A 413 -1.56 -0.42 12.01
N ASN A 414 -0.83 -1.22 11.20
CA ASN A 414 -0.37 -2.57 11.56
C ASN A 414 1.17 -2.67 11.45
N PRO A 415 1.94 -2.10 12.42
CA PRO A 415 3.41 -2.15 12.40
C PRO A 415 3.97 -3.57 12.43
N ALA A 416 3.30 -4.54 13.06
CA ALA A 416 3.70 -5.95 13.05
C ALA A 416 3.63 -6.60 11.64
N HIS A 417 3.17 -5.86 10.63
CA HIS A 417 3.22 -6.22 9.23
C HIS A 417 4.03 -5.21 8.40
N SER A 418 3.80 -3.90 8.58
CA SER A 418 4.20 -2.87 7.60
C SER A 418 5.63 -2.38 7.73
N LEU A 419 6.23 -2.46 8.90
CA LEU A 419 7.61 -2.01 9.14
C LEU A 419 8.63 -3.07 8.69
N PRO A 420 9.82 -2.66 8.25
CA PRO A 420 10.94 -3.59 8.02
C PRO A 420 11.48 -4.16 9.34
N ASP A 421 12.40 -5.11 9.28
CA ASP A 421 13.00 -5.76 10.44
C ASP A 421 11.95 -6.16 11.51
N GLN A 422 11.11 -7.10 11.14
CA GLN A 422 10.00 -7.56 11.99
C GLN A 422 10.45 -8.13 13.34
N ALA A 423 11.70 -8.57 13.46
CA ALA A 423 12.24 -9.03 14.74
C ALA A 423 12.32 -7.88 15.75
N THR A 424 12.86 -6.73 15.34
CA THR A 424 12.91 -5.52 16.17
C THR A 424 11.52 -4.98 16.47
N VAL A 425 10.60 -4.96 15.50
CA VAL A 425 9.22 -4.50 15.72
C VAL A 425 8.49 -5.36 16.76
N ARG A 426 8.59 -6.68 16.68
CA ARG A 426 7.96 -7.59 17.65
C ARG A 426 8.56 -7.46 19.03
N ARG A 427 9.90 -7.32 19.13
CA ARG A 427 10.59 -7.04 20.40
C ARG A 427 10.11 -5.72 21.00
N ALA A 428 9.96 -4.66 20.19
CA ALA A 428 9.41 -3.38 20.63
C ALA A 428 8.00 -3.52 21.22
N LEU A 429 7.09 -4.16 20.48
CA LEU A 429 5.72 -4.39 20.92
C LEU A 429 5.64 -5.27 22.19
N GLN A 430 6.57 -6.21 22.37
CA GLN A 430 6.64 -7.05 23.57
C GLN A 430 7.22 -6.30 24.77
N ARG A 431 8.20 -5.43 24.56
CA ARG A 431 8.94 -4.75 25.64
C ARG A 431 8.26 -3.49 26.15
N THR A 432 7.50 -2.79 25.31
CA THR A 432 6.73 -1.60 25.71
C THR A 432 5.77 -1.95 26.84
N GLU A 433 5.76 -1.19 27.93
CA GLU A 433 5.00 -1.52 29.14
C GLU A 433 3.48 -1.43 28.94
N PHE A 434 3.02 -0.50 28.09
CA PHE A 434 1.60 -0.36 27.75
C PHE A 434 1.39 0.00 26.30
N VAL A 435 0.69 -0.85 25.58
CA VAL A 435 0.36 -0.68 24.14
C VAL A 435 -1.14 -0.47 23.98
N ILE A 436 -1.51 0.69 23.45
CA ILE A 436 -2.88 1.03 23.04
C ILE A 436 -2.99 0.80 21.53
N LEU A 437 -3.94 -0.01 21.10
CA LEU A 437 -4.33 -0.13 19.70
C LEU A 437 -5.72 0.46 19.49
N GLN A 438 -5.80 1.56 18.79
CA GLN A 438 -7.03 2.15 18.26
C GLN A 438 -7.16 1.72 16.81
N ASP A 439 -8.11 0.86 16.50
CA ASP A 439 -8.28 0.32 15.14
C ASP A 439 -9.74 -0.01 14.84
N ALA A 440 -10.08 -0.02 13.57
CA ALA A 440 -11.37 -0.51 13.09
C ALA A 440 -11.42 -2.06 13.06
N PHE A 441 -10.27 -2.71 12.91
CA PHE A 441 -10.16 -4.16 12.67
C PHE A 441 -9.46 -4.88 13.83
N SER A 442 -10.07 -5.98 14.30
CA SER A 442 -9.49 -6.87 15.32
C SER A 442 -8.51 -7.92 14.74
N THR A 443 -8.44 -8.03 13.42
CA THR A 443 -7.78 -9.14 12.69
C THR A 443 -6.34 -8.83 12.28
N THR A 444 -5.77 -7.71 12.71
CA THR A 444 -4.41 -7.31 12.40
C THR A 444 -3.39 -7.99 13.34
N ALA A 445 -2.18 -8.30 12.83
CA ALA A 445 -1.12 -8.91 13.64
C ALA A 445 -0.74 -8.08 14.88
N THR A 446 -0.82 -6.76 14.79
CA THR A 446 -0.55 -5.84 15.92
C THR A 446 -1.55 -6.01 17.06
N ALA A 447 -2.80 -6.42 16.78
CA ALA A 447 -3.82 -6.60 17.79
C ALA A 447 -3.43 -7.63 18.88
N ALA A 448 -2.58 -8.60 18.54
CA ALA A 448 -2.10 -9.60 19.49
C ALA A 448 -1.20 -9.02 20.61
N TYR A 449 -0.60 -7.86 20.38
CA TYR A 449 0.34 -7.21 21.30
C TYR A 449 -0.29 -6.09 22.15
N ALA A 450 -1.51 -5.67 21.83
CA ALA A 450 -2.16 -4.56 22.52
C ALA A 450 -2.68 -4.95 23.90
N ASP A 451 -2.46 -4.10 24.90
CA ASP A 451 -3.01 -4.21 26.26
C ASP A 451 -4.44 -3.62 26.31
N LEU A 452 -4.68 -2.55 25.55
CA LEU A 452 -5.96 -1.87 25.39
C LEU A 452 -6.30 -1.74 23.90
N LEU A 453 -7.50 -2.19 23.51
CA LEU A 453 -8.00 -2.10 22.15
C LEU A 453 -9.23 -1.17 22.11
N LEU A 454 -9.18 -0.12 21.30
CA LEU A 454 -10.22 0.90 21.19
C LEU A 454 -10.87 0.84 19.80
N PRO A 455 -12.19 0.60 19.69
CA PRO A 455 -12.89 0.47 18.42
C PRO A 455 -13.02 1.81 17.71
N ALA A 456 -12.46 1.92 16.51
CA ALA A 456 -12.56 3.08 15.64
C ALA A 456 -13.51 2.85 14.46
N THR A 457 -14.10 3.94 13.95
CA THR A 457 -14.87 3.93 12.72
C THR A 457 -14.01 3.62 11.49
N THR A 458 -14.63 3.11 10.43
CA THR A 458 -13.99 2.88 9.13
C THR A 458 -14.70 3.63 8.01
N TRP A 459 -14.31 3.40 6.75
CA TRP A 459 -14.96 4.01 5.59
C TRP A 459 -16.47 3.75 5.60
N GLY A 460 -17.24 4.71 5.09
CA GLY A 460 -18.71 4.65 5.13
C GLY A 460 -19.32 5.11 6.46
N GLU A 461 -18.56 5.09 7.55
CA GLU A 461 -18.94 5.57 8.89
C GLU A 461 -18.30 6.92 9.24
N LYS A 462 -17.18 7.28 8.60
CA LYS A 462 -16.39 8.49 8.89
C LYS A 462 -16.91 9.74 8.20
N LEU A 463 -16.65 10.89 8.81
CA LEU A 463 -16.91 12.19 8.25
C LEU A 463 -15.73 13.14 8.52
N GLY A 464 -15.38 13.96 7.53
CA GLY A 464 -14.25 14.88 7.58
C GLY A 464 -13.69 15.17 6.19
N THR A 465 -12.37 15.36 6.08
CA THR A 465 -11.68 15.72 4.85
C THR A 465 -10.44 14.87 4.59
N VAL A 466 -10.07 14.74 3.31
CA VAL A 466 -8.81 14.10 2.85
C VAL A 466 -8.21 14.92 1.71
N THR A 467 -6.87 14.93 1.62
CA THR A 467 -6.13 15.57 0.52
C THR A 467 -5.41 14.52 -0.32
N ASN A 468 -5.65 14.53 -1.65
CA ASN A 468 -5.07 13.57 -2.60
C ASN A 468 -3.68 14.03 -3.13
N SER A 469 -3.09 13.23 -4.05
CA SER A 469 -1.74 13.50 -4.60
C SER A 469 -1.60 14.83 -5.36
N GLU A 470 -2.70 15.38 -5.88
CA GLU A 470 -2.70 16.66 -6.60
C GLU A 470 -3.14 17.84 -5.73
N ARG A 471 -3.01 17.72 -4.40
CA ARG A 471 -3.42 18.78 -3.44
C ARG A 471 -4.92 19.05 -3.40
N ARG A 472 -5.74 18.12 -3.86
CA ARG A 472 -7.20 18.28 -3.91
C ARG A 472 -7.82 17.76 -2.62
N ILE A 473 -8.49 18.66 -1.89
CA ILE A 473 -9.25 18.36 -0.67
C ILE A 473 -10.67 17.94 -1.04
N SER A 474 -11.06 16.78 -0.54
CA SER A 474 -12.38 16.17 -0.76
C SER A 474 -13.07 15.89 0.56
N ARG A 475 -14.39 16.01 0.57
CA ARG A 475 -15.23 15.61 1.72
C ARG A 475 -15.34 14.08 1.81
N VAL A 476 -15.17 13.57 3.03
CA VAL A 476 -15.59 12.21 3.42
C VAL A 476 -16.88 12.34 4.21
N ARG A 477 -17.93 11.62 3.80
CA ARG A 477 -19.25 11.64 4.45
C ARG A 477 -19.64 10.26 4.88
N ALA A 478 -20.20 10.16 6.09
CA ALA A 478 -20.78 8.93 6.60
C ALA A 478 -22.07 8.59 5.84
N ALA A 479 -22.17 7.35 5.39
CA ALA A 479 -23.39 6.81 4.76
C ALA A 479 -24.19 5.94 5.72
N VAL A 480 -23.54 5.45 6.79
CA VAL A 480 -24.14 4.62 7.85
C VAL A 480 -23.58 5.04 9.21
N PRO A 481 -24.32 4.76 10.31
CA PRO A 481 -23.83 4.99 11.67
C PRO A 481 -22.62 4.08 11.98
N PRO A 482 -21.79 4.43 13.00
CA PRO A 482 -20.74 3.57 13.49
C PRO A 482 -21.23 2.18 13.89
N LEU A 483 -20.46 1.13 13.55
CA LEU A 483 -20.79 -0.25 13.91
C LEU A 483 -20.41 -0.54 15.36
N GLY A 484 -21.33 -1.14 16.12
CA GLY A 484 -21.14 -1.45 17.54
C GLY A 484 -20.96 -0.19 18.37
N GLN A 485 -19.90 -0.14 19.17
CA GLN A 485 -19.53 1.02 19.99
C GLN A 485 -18.39 1.85 19.40
N ALA A 486 -18.06 1.68 18.09
CA ALA A 486 -16.96 2.40 17.47
C ALA A 486 -17.17 3.93 17.51
N ARG A 487 -16.07 4.67 17.74
CA ARG A 487 -16.04 6.14 17.73
C ARG A 487 -15.10 6.65 16.64
N HIS A 488 -15.27 7.90 16.22
CA HIS A 488 -14.30 8.54 15.30
C HIS A 488 -12.93 8.65 15.97
N ASP A 489 -11.87 8.56 15.18
CA ASP A 489 -10.50 8.58 15.71
C ASP A 489 -10.21 9.87 16.49
N TRP A 490 -10.63 11.01 15.96
CA TRP A 490 -10.50 12.30 16.65
C TRP A 490 -11.33 12.38 17.95
N GLN A 491 -12.50 11.74 18.02
CA GLN A 491 -13.32 11.71 19.25
C GLN A 491 -12.59 10.95 20.37
N ILE A 492 -12.04 9.78 20.05
CA ILE A 492 -11.26 8.97 20.99
C ILE A 492 -10.07 9.78 21.51
N ALA A 493 -9.30 10.39 20.57
CA ALA A 493 -8.15 11.21 20.93
C ALA A 493 -8.52 12.44 21.76
N THR A 494 -9.61 13.12 21.42
CA THR A 494 -10.15 14.27 22.19
C THR A 494 -10.57 13.87 23.58
N GLN A 495 -11.31 12.79 23.75
CA GLN A 495 -11.81 12.33 25.04
C GLN A 495 -10.69 11.85 25.98
N ILE A 496 -9.63 11.24 25.43
CA ILE A 496 -8.40 10.94 26.19
C ILE A 496 -7.66 12.22 26.55
N ALA A 497 -7.53 13.19 25.60
CA ALA A 497 -6.88 14.47 25.84
C ALA A 497 -7.55 15.27 26.98
N GLN A 498 -8.88 15.38 26.99
CA GLN A 498 -9.63 16.05 28.06
C GLN A 498 -9.38 15.44 29.43
N ARG A 499 -9.24 14.10 29.53
CA ARG A 499 -8.89 13.43 30.79
C ARG A 499 -7.42 13.63 31.18
N LEU A 500 -6.53 13.75 30.20
CA LEU A 500 -5.12 14.10 30.43
C LEU A 500 -4.98 15.55 30.91
N GLU A 501 -5.74 16.51 30.35
CA GLU A 501 -5.75 17.90 30.81
C GLU A 501 -6.13 18.02 32.28
N ALA A 502 -7.15 17.27 32.72
CA ALA A 502 -7.54 17.26 34.13
C ALA A 502 -6.41 16.83 35.10
N ARG A 503 -5.43 16.05 34.62
CA ARG A 503 -4.27 15.57 35.38
C ARG A 503 -3.00 16.40 35.18
N LEU A 504 -2.73 16.84 33.93
CA LEU A 504 -1.49 17.51 33.56
C LEU A 504 -1.60 19.04 33.62
N ARG A 505 -2.84 19.59 33.48
CA ARG A 505 -3.13 21.03 33.43
C ARG A 505 -4.37 21.38 34.28
N PRO A 506 -4.47 20.98 35.53
CA PRO A 506 -5.67 21.17 36.36
C PRO A 506 -6.06 22.65 36.46
N GLY A 507 -7.34 22.94 36.27
CA GLY A 507 -7.89 24.29 36.38
C GLY A 507 -7.62 25.25 35.21
N GLN A 508 -6.96 24.78 34.15
CA GLN A 508 -6.78 25.55 32.91
C GLN A 508 -7.93 25.31 31.91
N HIS A 509 -8.11 26.26 30.97
CA HIS A 509 -9.04 26.05 29.87
C HIS A 509 -8.63 24.85 29.00
N SER A 510 -9.62 24.08 28.56
CA SER A 510 -9.37 22.93 27.69
C SER A 510 -8.85 23.38 26.31
N LEU A 511 -7.78 22.73 25.87
CA LEU A 511 -7.28 22.85 24.49
C LEU A 511 -8.16 22.10 23.49
N PHE A 512 -8.96 21.15 23.97
CA PHE A 512 -9.74 20.17 23.17
C PHE A 512 -11.25 20.36 23.44
N ALA A 513 -11.73 21.60 23.39
CA ALA A 513 -13.15 21.93 23.59
C ALA A 513 -14.00 21.64 22.32
N TYR A 514 -13.79 20.47 21.70
CA TYR A 514 -14.56 20.02 20.54
C TYR A 514 -15.81 19.27 21.00
N ASP A 515 -16.91 19.43 20.25
CA ASP A 515 -18.16 18.74 20.51
C ASP A 515 -18.04 17.22 20.20
N THR A 516 -17.81 16.41 21.23
CA THR A 516 -17.69 14.96 21.07
C THR A 516 -19.04 14.24 21.01
N ASP A 517 -20.14 14.90 21.33
CA ASP A 517 -21.48 14.32 21.29
C ASP A 517 -22.11 14.49 19.89
N ASN A 518 -21.82 15.61 19.23
CA ASN A 518 -22.19 15.85 17.85
C ASN A 518 -20.97 15.73 16.92
N ALA A 519 -20.77 14.54 16.37
CA ALA A 519 -19.59 14.25 15.53
C ALA A 519 -19.43 15.19 14.33
N ALA A 520 -20.52 15.68 13.75
CA ALA A 520 -20.43 16.62 12.61
C ALA A 520 -19.95 18.00 13.07
N ALA A 521 -20.50 18.52 14.15
CA ALA A 521 -20.10 19.81 14.72
C ALA A 521 -18.64 19.76 15.22
N GLY A 522 -18.25 18.73 15.94
CA GLY A 522 -16.90 18.57 16.45
C GLY A 522 -15.85 18.46 15.35
N ALA A 523 -16.09 17.64 14.33
CA ALA A 523 -15.16 17.53 13.19
C ALA A 523 -15.08 18.85 12.41
N GLU A 524 -16.16 19.60 12.23
CA GLU A 524 -16.12 20.91 11.58
C GLU A 524 -15.41 21.97 12.43
N GLN A 525 -15.51 21.92 13.76
CA GLN A 525 -14.71 22.76 14.67
C GLN A 525 -13.22 22.51 14.49
N ILE A 526 -12.79 21.24 14.43
CA ILE A 526 -11.38 20.86 14.21
C ILE A 526 -10.93 21.33 12.82
N TRP A 527 -11.74 21.12 11.78
CA TRP A 527 -11.46 21.59 10.43
C TRP A 527 -11.26 23.11 10.38
N ASN A 528 -12.12 23.88 11.06
CA ASN A 528 -12.04 25.33 11.09
C ASN A 528 -10.80 25.83 11.85
N GLU A 529 -10.37 25.15 12.92
CA GLU A 529 -9.14 25.45 13.63
C GLU A 529 -7.91 25.17 12.75
N HIS A 530 -7.85 24.00 12.07
CA HIS A 530 -6.80 23.70 11.11
C HIS A 530 -6.77 24.74 9.98
N ARG A 531 -7.90 25.01 9.37
CA ARG A 531 -8.02 25.98 8.27
C ARG A 531 -7.50 27.37 8.68
N ALA A 532 -7.87 27.87 9.87
CA ALA A 532 -7.39 29.14 10.40
C ALA A 532 -5.87 29.15 10.59
N SER A 533 -5.25 28.03 10.97
CA SER A 533 -3.80 27.88 11.15
C SER A 533 -2.99 28.01 9.86
N THR A 534 -3.62 27.93 8.69
CA THR A 534 -2.98 28.00 7.37
C THR A 534 -2.90 29.43 6.80
N ARG A 535 -3.51 30.41 7.46
CA ARG A 535 -3.58 31.81 6.99
C ARG A 535 -2.19 32.38 6.62
N GLY A 536 -2.08 32.86 5.39
CA GLY A 536 -0.84 33.46 4.88
C GLY A 536 0.29 32.46 4.59
N ARG A 537 0.02 31.15 4.63
CA ARG A 537 0.99 30.12 4.28
C ARG A 537 0.85 29.71 2.80
N ASP A 538 1.83 28.98 2.28
CA ASP A 538 1.82 28.45 0.90
C ASP A 538 0.60 27.55 0.61
N LEU A 539 0.05 26.90 1.63
CA LEU A 539 -1.18 26.11 1.56
C LEU A 539 -2.39 26.81 2.18
N ASP A 540 -2.50 28.12 2.11
CA ASP A 540 -3.63 28.84 2.69
C ASP A 540 -4.98 28.30 2.19
N ILE A 541 -5.76 27.71 3.12
CA ILE A 541 -7.11 27.17 2.88
C ILE A 541 -8.18 27.92 3.68
N THR A 542 -7.92 29.13 4.09
CA THR A 542 -8.88 29.93 4.88
C THR A 542 -10.22 30.13 4.20
N GLY A 543 -10.28 30.11 2.86
CA GLY A 543 -11.51 30.17 2.08
C GLY A 543 -12.28 28.84 1.98
N LEU A 544 -11.66 27.70 2.38
CA LEU A 544 -12.19 26.36 2.13
C LEU A 544 -13.06 25.84 3.28
N SER A 545 -14.32 26.32 3.38
CA SER A 545 -15.28 25.79 4.34
C SER A 545 -15.89 24.46 3.88
N TRP A 546 -16.45 23.66 4.80
CA TRP A 546 -17.21 22.48 4.45
C TRP A 546 -18.40 22.79 3.54
N ALA A 547 -19.09 23.91 3.81
CA ALA A 547 -20.18 24.38 2.95
C ALA A 547 -19.73 24.68 1.51
N LEU A 548 -18.49 25.22 1.33
CA LEU A 548 -17.93 25.39 -0.02
C LEU A 548 -17.65 24.05 -0.71
N LEU A 549 -17.02 23.12 -0.01
CA LEU A 549 -16.75 21.77 -0.52
C LEU A 549 -18.03 21.01 -0.87
N ASP A 550 -19.11 21.23 -0.10
CA ASP A 550 -20.40 20.60 -0.35
C ASP A 550 -21.12 21.19 -1.58
N ARG A 551 -20.95 22.49 -1.83
CA ARG A 551 -21.58 23.19 -2.95
C ARG A 551 -20.75 23.11 -4.24
N ALA A 552 -19.42 23.36 -4.15
CA ALA A 552 -18.53 23.50 -5.31
C ALA A 552 -17.76 22.21 -5.63
N GLY A 553 -17.89 21.17 -4.79
CA GLY A 553 -17.11 19.95 -4.92
C GLY A 553 -15.65 20.09 -4.44
N PRO A 554 -14.80 19.08 -4.69
CA PRO A 554 -13.42 19.04 -4.25
C PRO A 554 -12.57 20.18 -4.82
N GLN A 555 -11.73 20.78 -3.97
CA GLN A 555 -10.90 21.96 -4.31
C GLN A 555 -9.41 21.70 -4.04
N GLN A 556 -8.55 22.20 -4.92
CA GLN A 556 -7.09 22.18 -4.71
C GLN A 556 -6.66 23.38 -3.88
N TRP A 557 -5.68 23.18 -3.00
CA TRP A 557 -5.06 24.31 -2.31
C TRP A 557 -3.89 24.92 -3.12
N PRO A 558 -3.53 26.18 -2.89
CA PRO A 558 -4.15 27.14 -1.96
C PRO A 558 -5.53 27.65 -2.43
N LEU A 559 -6.37 27.98 -1.45
CA LEU A 559 -7.67 28.65 -1.63
C LEU A 559 -7.87 29.62 -0.46
N PRO A 560 -7.22 30.81 -0.48
CA PRO A 560 -7.36 31.79 0.59
C PRO A 560 -8.75 32.42 0.64
N GLU A 561 -9.06 33.10 1.73
CA GLU A 561 -10.32 33.82 1.92
C GLU A 561 -10.56 34.79 0.77
N GLY A 562 -11.77 34.78 0.20
CA GLY A 562 -12.14 35.60 -0.97
C GLY A 562 -11.84 34.97 -2.33
N ALA A 563 -11.01 33.94 -2.41
CA ALA A 563 -10.78 33.22 -3.66
C ALA A 563 -12.00 32.36 -4.05
N GLN A 564 -12.30 32.31 -5.34
CA GLN A 564 -13.48 31.60 -5.87
C GLN A 564 -13.21 30.11 -6.12
N GLN A 565 -11.94 29.74 -6.41
CA GLN A 565 -11.50 28.38 -6.69
C GLN A 565 -10.04 28.21 -6.30
N GLY A 566 -9.64 26.96 -6.06
CA GLY A 566 -8.26 26.62 -5.73
C GLY A 566 -7.33 26.65 -6.94
N GLN A 567 -6.03 26.60 -6.69
CA GLN A 567 -5.00 26.62 -7.72
C GLN A 567 -4.64 25.20 -8.19
N ALA A 568 -4.93 24.91 -9.45
CA ALA A 568 -4.61 23.62 -10.05
C ALA A 568 -3.09 23.40 -10.17
N ARG A 569 -2.33 24.45 -10.48
CA ARG A 569 -0.87 24.42 -10.66
C ARG A 569 -0.19 25.45 -9.80
N LEU A 570 0.98 25.11 -9.23
CA LEU A 570 1.78 26.04 -8.44
C LEU A 570 2.96 26.56 -9.26
N TYR A 571 3.47 27.72 -8.84
CA TYR A 571 4.72 28.32 -9.36
C TYR A 571 4.64 28.74 -10.84
N ALA A 572 3.47 29.11 -11.34
CA ALA A 572 3.29 29.57 -12.73
C ALA A 572 4.13 30.81 -13.06
N GLU A 573 4.35 31.69 -12.07
CA GLU A 573 5.15 32.91 -12.21
C GLU A 573 6.65 32.68 -11.89
N GLY A 574 7.05 31.45 -11.61
CA GLY A 574 8.43 31.10 -11.23
C GLY A 574 8.85 31.63 -9.86
N VAL A 575 7.87 31.92 -8.96
CA VAL A 575 8.10 32.33 -7.57
C VAL A 575 7.87 31.12 -6.66
N PHE A 576 8.82 30.85 -5.78
CA PHE A 576 8.84 29.68 -4.90
C PHE A 576 8.81 30.12 -3.42
N PRO A 577 8.27 29.29 -2.50
CA PRO A 577 8.20 29.58 -1.06
C PRO A 577 9.58 29.43 -0.37
N THR A 578 10.57 30.11 -0.87
CA THR A 578 11.93 30.22 -0.36
C THR A 578 12.21 31.64 0.06
N ALA A 579 13.25 31.90 0.85
CA ALA A 579 13.54 33.22 1.37
C ALA A 579 13.78 34.31 0.28
N ASP A 580 14.22 33.87 -0.90
CA ASP A 580 14.52 34.77 -2.04
C ASP A 580 13.57 34.52 -3.24
N GLY A 581 12.52 33.76 -3.08
CA GLY A 581 11.54 33.44 -4.11
C GLY A 581 12.04 32.52 -5.23
N ARG A 582 13.24 31.92 -5.11
CA ARG A 582 13.88 31.09 -6.14
C ARG A 582 13.97 29.62 -5.75
N ALA A 583 13.76 28.73 -6.71
CA ALA A 583 14.02 27.31 -6.52
C ALA A 583 15.53 27.03 -6.35
N ARG A 584 15.86 25.90 -5.77
CA ARG A 584 17.25 25.48 -5.49
C ARG A 584 17.59 24.20 -6.21
N PHE A 585 18.70 24.18 -6.93
CA PHE A 585 19.28 22.94 -7.38
C PHE A 585 19.96 22.21 -6.22
N ALA A 586 19.61 20.96 -6.02
CA ALA A 586 20.20 20.12 -4.99
C ALA A 586 21.32 19.26 -5.60
N ALA A 587 22.57 19.63 -5.39
CA ALA A 587 23.73 18.89 -5.88
C ALA A 587 24.09 17.75 -4.92
N GLN A 588 23.31 16.65 -4.96
CA GLN A 588 23.54 15.44 -4.15
C GLN A 588 24.19 14.34 -5.00
N PRO A 589 25.34 13.81 -4.60
CA PRO A 589 26.01 12.74 -5.35
C PRO A 589 25.20 11.44 -5.30
N TRP A 590 25.33 10.64 -6.34
CA TRP A 590 24.83 9.28 -6.32
C TRP A 590 25.56 8.45 -5.27
N GLN A 591 24.80 7.65 -4.53
CA GLN A 591 25.30 6.67 -3.59
C GLN A 591 24.70 5.29 -3.89
N PRO A 592 25.44 4.21 -3.72
CA PRO A 592 24.89 2.87 -3.85
C PRO A 592 23.82 2.62 -2.77
N VAL A 593 23.02 1.57 -2.96
CA VAL A 593 22.07 1.10 -1.95
C VAL A 593 22.78 0.78 -0.62
N ALA A 594 22.10 0.95 0.51
CA ALA A 594 22.69 0.80 1.85
C ALA A 594 23.29 -0.61 2.07
N GLU A 595 22.66 -1.63 1.53
CA GLU A 595 23.12 -3.02 1.61
C GLU A 595 23.31 -3.61 0.21
N PRO A 596 24.48 -3.39 -0.45
CA PRO A 596 24.71 -3.90 -1.79
C PRO A 596 24.78 -5.44 -1.83
N ARG A 597 24.49 -6.00 -2.99
CA ARG A 597 24.66 -7.43 -3.26
C ARG A 597 26.08 -7.88 -2.96
N SER A 598 26.25 -9.13 -2.54
CA SER A 598 27.51 -9.76 -2.24
C SER A 598 27.50 -11.23 -2.64
N ALA A 599 28.63 -11.93 -2.58
CA ALA A 599 28.67 -13.37 -2.84
C ALA A 599 27.72 -14.17 -1.91
N ARG A 600 27.50 -13.71 -0.69
CA ARG A 600 26.57 -14.33 0.27
C ARG A 600 25.10 -14.01 -0.04
N PHE A 601 24.81 -12.83 -0.57
CA PHE A 601 23.49 -12.34 -0.90
C PHE A 601 23.48 -11.81 -2.34
N PRO A 602 23.43 -12.70 -3.35
CA PRO A 602 23.67 -12.32 -4.75
C PRO A 602 22.48 -11.69 -5.45
N PHE A 603 21.28 -11.77 -4.88
CA PHE A 603 20.07 -11.24 -5.48
C PHE A 603 19.63 -9.93 -4.85
N SER A 604 19.08 -9.04 -5.67
CA SER A 604 18.38 -7.82 -5.26
C SER A 604 16.88 -8.13 -5.13
N LEU A 605 16.37 -8.15 -3.91
CA LEU A 605 14.93 -8.29 -3.65
C LEU A 605 14.25 -6.94 -3.79
N ASN A 606 13.30 -6.85 -4.70
CA ASN A 606 12.34 -5.75 -4.79
C ASN A 606 10.98 -6.19 -4.21
N THR A 607 10.30 -5.30 -3.50
CA THR A 607 8.93 -5.51 -3.03
C THR A 607 7.97 -4.55 -3.70
N GLY A 608 6.73 -4.95 -3.90
CA GLY A 608 5.73 -4.10 -4.53
C GLY A 608 4.30 -4.54 -4.30
N ARG A 609 3.36 -3.85 -4.95
CA ARG A 609 1.93 -4.13 -4.82
C ARG A 609 1.48 -5.25 -5.75
N LEU A 610 0.43 -5.95 -5.32
CA LEU A 610 -0.48 -6.70 -6.19
C LEU A 610 -1.60 -5.76 -6.66
N ARG A 611 -2.14 -6.02 -7.84
CA ARG A 611 -3.19 -5.21 -8.50
C ARG A 611 -4.43 -5.02 -7.61
N ASP A 612 -4.90 -6.10 -7.00
CA ASP A 612 -6.20 -6.16 -6.33
C ASP A 612 -6.09 -6.11 -4.79
N GLN A 613 -4.86 -5.98 -4.24
CA GLN A 613 -4.63 -5.96 -2.79
C GLN A 613 -4.26 -4.57 -2.25
N TRP A 614 -4.51 -4.37 -0.95
CA TRP A 614 -4.22 -3.11 -0.24
C TRP A 614 -3.47 -3.35 1.07
N HIS A 615 -2.23 -2.82 1.15
CA HIS A 615 -1.34 -2.92 2.33
C HIS A 615 -1.32 -4.31 2.99
N GLY A 616 -1.62 -4.42 4.31
CA GLY A 616 -1.70 -5.68 5.06
C GLY A 616 -2.97 -6.50 4.84
N MET A 617 -3.75 -6.17 3.80
CA MET A 617 -4.94 -6.92 3.38
C MET A 617 -6.06 -7.02 4.43
N SER A 618 -6.09 -6.16 5.45
CA SER A 618 -7.14 -6.18 6.50
C SER A 618 -8.57 -6.07 5.95
N ARG A 619 -8.75 -5.44 4.79
CA ARG A 619 -10.03 -5.36 4.06
C ARG A 619 -10.02 -6.26 2.81
N THR A 620 -9.09 -6.06 1.90
CA THR A 620 -9.08 -6.74 0.60
C THR A 620 -8.80 -8.23 0.67
N GLY A 621 -7.97 -8.66 1.61
CA GLY A 621 -7.65 -10.08 1.81
C GLY A 621 -8.77 -10.89 2.48
N GLN A 622 -9.86 -10.24 2.90
CA GLN A 622 -11.07 -10.90 3.37
C GLN A 622 -11.97 -11.35 2.21
N LEU A 623 -11.75 -10.76 1.02
CA LEU A 623 -12.55 -11.00 -0.16
C LEU A 623 -11.85 -11.99 -1.09
N ALA A 624 -12.32 -13.22 -1.14
CA ALA A 624 -11.78 -14.28 -1.98
C ALA A 624 -11.69 -13.85 -3.46
N ARG A 625 -12.62 -13.03 -3.95
CA ARG A 625 -12.62 -12.44 -5.28
C ARG A 625 -11.36 -11.61 -5.56
N LEU A 626 -10.86 -10.82 -4.60
CA LEU A 626 -9.67 -10.00 -4.76
C LEU A 626 -8.37 -10.81 -4.59
N MET A 627 -8.44 -12.01 -3.99
CA MET A 627 -7.30 -12.93 -3.89
C MET A 627 -7.03 -13.68 -5.21
N ALA A 628 -8.02 -13.81 -6.09
CA ALA A 628 -7.94 -14.64 -7.28
C ALA A 628 -6.87 -14.20 -8.29
N HIS A 629 -6.45 -12.94 -8.31
CA HIS A 629 -5.37 -12.44 -9.19
C HIS A 629 -3.98 -13.00 -8.79
N ALA A 630 -3.73 -13.15 -7.49
CA ALA A 630 -2.51 -13.74 -6.95
C ALA A 630 -2.88 -14.54 -5.68
N PRO A 631 -3.31 -15.79 -5.84
CA PRO A 631 -3.92 -16.56 -4.76
C PRO A 631 -2.93 -17.08 -3.72
N GLU A 632 -1.63 -16.97 -3.99
CA GLU A 632 -0.56 -17.48 -3.13
C GLU A 632 0.63 -16.53 -3.05
N PRO A 633 1.34 -16.50 -1.89
CA PRO A 633 2.62 -15.82 -1.82
C PRO A 633 3.65 -16.57 -2.67
N ALA A 634 4.31 -15.87 -3.59
CA ALA A 634 5.36 -16.46 -4.42
C ALA A 634 6.50 -15.46 -4.67
N LEU A 635 7.73 -15.97 -4.66
CA LEU A 635 8.91 -15.24 -5.12
C LEU A 635 8.97 -15.30 -6.64
N GLN A 636 8.95 -14.17 -7.31
CA GLN A 636 9.19 -14.10 -8.75
C GLN A 636 10.68 -13.98 -9.03
N MET A 637 11.16 -14.75 -10.01
CA MET A 637 12.58 -14.84 -10.40
C MET A 637 12.71 -15.00 -11.91
N HIS A 638 13.75 -14.42 -12.51
CA HIS A 638 14.01 -14.57 -13.93
C HIS A 638 14.24 -16.05 -14.30
N PRO A 639 13.64 -16.57 -15.41
CA PRO A 639 13.76 -18.01 -15.79
C PRO A 639 15.20 -18.49 -15.87
N GLN A 640 16.13 -17.69 -16.42
CA GLN A 640 17.55 -18.04 -16.52
C GLN A 640 18.23 -18.16 -15.14
N ASP A 641 17.85 -17.34 -14.16
CA ASP A 641 18.36 -17.44 -12.79
C ASP A 641 17.80 -18.69 -12.10
N MET A 642 16.52 -19.05 -12.36
CA MET A 642 15.93 -20.30 -11.88
C MET A 642 16.69 -21.51 -12.43
N GLU A 643 17.01 -21.51 -13.73
CA GLU A 643 17.79 -22.58 -14.37
C GLU A 643 19.18 -22.69 -13.74
N ARG A 644 19.91 -21.57 -13.55
CA ARG A 644 21.22 -21.55 -12.88
C ARG A 644 21.18 -22.08 -11.47
N GLN A 645 20.09 -21.84 -10.75
CA GLN A 645 19.86 -22.33 -9.38
C GLN A 645 19.20 -23.73 -9.35
N ARG A 646 18.90 -24.34 -10.53
CA ARG A 646 18.20 -25.62 -10.69
C ARG A 646 16.83 -25.63 -9.97
N LEU A 647 16.12 -24.52 -10.04
CA LEU A 647 14.81 -24.35 -9.42
C LEU A 647 13.68 -24.65 -10.43
N GLN A 648 12.61 -25.29 -9.94
CA GLN A 648 11.39 -25.49 -10.72
C GLN A 648 10.27 -24.56 -10.25
N PRO A 649 9.36 -24.12 -11.12
CA PRO A 649 8.18 -23.36 -10.72
C PRO A 649 7.37 -24.12 -9.65
N GLY A 650 6.97 -23.40 -8.60
CA GLY A 650 6.25 -23.96 -7.44
C GLY A 650 7.15 -24.59 -6.36
N GLN A 651 8.43 -24.81 -6.64
CA GLN A 651 9.36 -25.32 -5.63
C GLN A 651 9.54 -24.33 -4.48
N LEU A 652 9.59 -24.85 -3.24
CA LEU A 652 9.83 -24.03 -2.06
C LEU A 652 11.29 -23.59 -2.00
N VAL A 653 11.49 -22.29 -1.75
CA VAL A 653 12.80 -21.68 -1.58
C VAL A 653 12.88 -20.90 -0.28
N ALA A 654 14.02 -20.96 0.38
CA ALA A 654 14.36 -20.05 1.48
C ALA A 654 14.93 -18.75 0.90
N VAL A 655 14.28 -17.64 1.19
CA VAL A 655 14.75 -16.30 0.93
C VAL A 655 15.38 -15.78 2.22
N ARG A 656 16.67 -15.44 2.20
CA ARG A 656 17.41 -14.98 3.39
C ARG A 656 18.08 -13.66 3.13
N SER A 657 17.96 -12.74 4.07
CA SER A 657 18.74 -11.50 4.15
C SER A 657 19.63 -11.50 5.39
N ARG A 658 20.20 -10.35 5.74
CA ARG A 658 20.91 -10.14 7.01
C ARG A 658 19.95 -10.08 8.19
N HIS A 659 18.68 -9.74 7.95
CA HIS A 659 17.66 -9.43 8.96
C HIS A 659 16.77 -10.61 9.31
N GLY A 660 16.66 -11.60 8.39
CA GLY A 660 15.82 -12.77 8.62
C GLY A 660 15.70 -13.67 7.41
N GLN A 661 14.73 -14.57 7.49
CA GLN A 661 14.42 -15.51 6.42
C GLN A 661 12.92 -15.76 6.33
N LEU A 662 12.48 -16.21 5.16
CA LEU A 662 11.16 -16.77 4.94
C LEU A 662 11.22 -17.89 3.89
N VAL A 663 10.25 -18.77 3.89
CA VAL A 663 10.11 -19.82 2.86
C VAL A 663 8.86 -19.52 2.03
N VAL A 664 9.00 -19.57 0.70
CA VAL A 664 7.90 -19.34 -0.25
C VAL A 664 8.10 -20.17 -1.51
N PRO A 665 7.06 -20.49 -2.29
CA PRO A 665 7.23 -21.05 -3.62
C PRO A 665 7.86 -20.03 -4.58
N VAL A 666 8.62 -20.52 -5.56
CA VAL A 666 9.21 -19.69 -6.62
C VAL A 666 8.40 -19.77 -7.91
N GLN A 667 8.28 -18.64 -8.63
CA GLN A 667 7.64 -18.52 -9.93
C GLN A 667 8.54 -17.83 -10.93
N ALA A 668 8.45 -18.22 -12.20
CA ALA A 668 9.17 -17.58 -13.28
C ALA A 668 8.51 -16.24 -13.67
N ASP A 669 9.35 -15.18 -13.84
CA ASP A 669 8.93 -13.87 -14.36
C ASP A 669 10.04 -13.31 -15.26
N ALA A 670 9.83 -13.37 -16.57
CA ALA A 670 10.77 -12.83 -17.56
C ALA A 670 10.83 -11.28 -17.61
N GLY A 671 9.93 -10.61 -16.91
CA GLY A 671 9.95 -9.15 -16.75
C GLY A 671 10.99 -8.64 -15.74
N LEU A 672 11.62 -9.54 -14.98
CA LEU A 672 12.71 -9.21 -14.06
C LEU A 672 14.08 -9.21 -14.78
N GLY A 673 15.00 -8.36 -14.34
CA GLY A 673 16.40 -8.45 -14.72
C GLY A 673 17.12 -9.61 -14.02
N LEU A 674 18.27 -10.02 -14.57
CA LEU A 674 19.13 -11.05 -13.95
C LEU A 674 19.61 -10.61 -12.56
N SER A 675 19.67 -11.58 -11.66
CA SER A 675 20.02 -11.38 -10.23
C SER A 675 19.06 -10.44 -9.50
N GLN A 676 17.82 -10.31 -9.99
CA GLN A 676 16.73 -9.61 -9.34
C GLN A 676 15.60 -10.58 -9.01
N VAL A 677 14.98 -10.39 -7.87
CA VAL A 677 13.80 -11.16 -7.43
C VAL A 677 12.74 -10.20 -6.89
N TYR A 678 11.49 -10.59 -7.01
CA TYR A 678 10.36 -9.78 -6.56
C TYR A 678 9.45 -10.57 -5.64
N LEU A 679 8.99 -9.92 -4.56
CA LEU A 679 8.05 -10.51 -3.61
C LEU A 679 6.96 -9.48 -3.27
N PRO A 680 5.67 -9.82 -3.47
CA PRO A 680 4.59 -8.89 -3.14
C PRO A 680 4.57 -8.54 -1.66
N MET A 681 4.49 -7.25 -1.33
CA MET A 681 4.59 -6.71 0.04
C MET A 681 3.41 -7.05 0.97
N HIS A 682 2.32 -7.58 0.43
CA HIS A 682 1.06 -7.74 1.16
C HIS A 682 1.02 -8.92 2.13
N TRP A 683 1.94 -9.88 1.98
CA TRP A 683 1.94 -11.14 2.72
C TRP A 683 2.52 -10.96 4.12
N GLY A 684 1.64 -10.68 5.09
CA GLY A 684 1.95 -10.63 6.53
C GLY A 684 1.73 -11.98 7.21
N SER A 685 2.00 -12.02 8.53
CA SER A 685 1.81 -13.23 9.35
C SER A 685 0.35 -13.71 9.40
N GLU A 686 -0.59 -12.90 8.98
CA GLU A 686 -2.02 -13.24 8.84
C GLU A 686 -2.29 -14.23 7.70
N TYR A 687 -1.35 -14.37 6.74
CA TYR A 687 -1.50 -15.16 5.53
C TYR A 687 -0.32 -16.07 5.23
N LEU A 688 0.89 -15.69 5.67
CA LEU A 688 2.15 -16.38 5.41
C LEU A 688 2.93 -16.51 6.72
N GLY A 689 3.22 -17.74 7.12
CA GLY A 689 3.98 -18.03 8.33
C GLY A 689 4.96 -19.18 8.12
N GLY A 690 5.69 -19.48 9.18
CA GLY A 690 6.68 -20.54 9.20
C GLY A 690 7.58 -20.43 10.43
N ARG A 691 8.57 -21.34 10.51
CA ARG A 691 9.64 -21.28 11.51
C ARG A 691 10.99 -21.01 10.87
N SER A 692 11.80 -20.21 11.55
CA SER A 692 13.22 -20.08 11.24
C SER A 692 13.96 -21.35 11.67
N ARG A 693 15.21 -21.51 11.23
CA ARG A 693 16.07 -22.61 11.71
C ARG A 693 16.22 -22.64 13.22
N ASP A 694 16.11 -21.52 13.88
CA ASP A 694 16.21 -21.36 15.34
C ASP A 694 14.86 -21.56 16.03
N GLY A 695 13.84 -22.08 15.32
CA GLY A 695 12.51 -22.37 15.84
C GLY A 695 11.60 -21.15 16.10
N GLN A 696 12.06 -19.94 15.78
CA GLN A 696 11.25 -18.73 15.96
C GLN A 696 10.19 -18.56 14.86
N ALA A 697 9.02 -18.06 15.21
CA ALA A 697 7.98 -17.76 14.26
C ALA A 697 8.43 -16.65 13.31
N VAL A 698 8.41 -16.94 12.01
CA VAL A 698 8.69 -16.00 10.94
C VAL A 698 7.36 -15.61 10.30
N GLY A 699 7.12 -14.33 10.14
CA GLY A 699 5.87 -13.84 9.57
C GLY A 699 6.09 -12.75 8.55
N GLY A 700 5.66 -13.03 7.32
CA GLY A 700 5.53 -12.04 6.28
C GLY A 700 6.83 -11.58 5.62
N VAL A 701 6.64 -10.81 4.55
CA VAL A 701 7.70 -10.37 3.64
C VAL A 701 8.70 -9.45 4.33
N ASN A 702 8.24 -8.62 5.26
CA ASN A 702 9.11 -7.65 5.94
C ASN A 702 10.06 -8.26 6.99
N ALA A 703 10.04 -9.59 7.16
CA ALA A 703 11.08 -10.30 7.89
C ALA A 703 12.46 -10.27 7.19
N VAL A 704 12.49 -10.04 5.86
CA VAL A 704 13.72 -10.01 5.07
C VAL A 704 14.08 -8.62 4.53
N THR A 705 13.33 -7.58 4.83
CA THR A 705 13.62 -6.21 4.42
C THR A 705 14.56 -5.51 5.41
N THR A 706 15.33 -4.53 4.92
CA THR A 706 16.32 -3.78 5.71
C THR A 706 15.68 -2.61 6.47
N PRO A 707 16.10 -2.32 7.71
CA PRO A 707 15.70 -1.11 8.44
C PRO A 707 16.47 0.15 7.99
N ALA A 708 17.39 0.04 7.04
CA ALA A 708 18.10 1.20 6.51
C ALA A 708 17.10 2.25 5.97
N PHE A 709 17.41 3.51 6.17
CA PHE A 709 16.54 4.63 5.78
C PHE A 709 17.34 5.81 5.19
N CYS A 710 16.65 6.68 4.47
CA CYS A 710 17.20 7.93 3.96
C CYS A 710 17.58 8.87 5.13
N PRO A 711 18.81 9.39 5.22
CA PRO A 711 19.24 10.24 6.33
C PRO A 711 18.40 11.52 6.50
N GLN A 712 17.95 12.12 5.39
CA GLN A 712 17.19 13.37 5.40
C GLN A 712 15.69 13.14 5.67
N SER A 713 15.07 12.23 4.92
CA SER A 713 13.61 11.99 5.03
C SER A 713 13.24 10.96 6.08
N LYS A 714 14.20 10.17 6.56
CA LYS A 714 13.97 9.02 7.45
C LYS A 714 13.05 7.95 6.85
N GLN A 715 12.83 7.97 5.55
CA GLN A 715 12.02 6.96 4.84
C GLN A 715 12.82 5.66 4.69
N PRO A 716 12.27 4.48 5.10
CA PRO A 716 12.98 3.22 5.01
C PRO A 716 13.13 2.71 3.57
N GLU A 717 14.19 1.93 3.35
CA GLU A 717 14.48 1.26 2.08
C GLU A 717 13.68 -0.04 1.96
N LEU A 718 12.47 0.05 1.41
CA LEU A 718 11.59 -1.11 1.21
C LEU A 718 11.64 -1.66 -0.23
N LYS A 719 12.44 -1.04 -1.13
CA LYS A 719 12.52 -1.44 -2.54
C LYS A 719 13.82 -2.14 -2.90
N HIS A 720 14.67 -2.33 -1.92
CA HIS A 720 15.88 -3.12 -2.09
C HIS A 720 16.24 -3.84 -0.79
N ALA A 721 16.55 -5.13 -0.89
CA ALA A 721 17.29 -5.88 0.13
C ALA A 721 18.19 -6.90 -0.57
N ALA A 722 19.40 -7.07 -0.08
CA ALA A 722 20.29 -8.10 -0.59
C ALA A 722 19.90 -9.46 0.01
N VAL A 723 19.58 -10.44 -0.86
CA VAL A 723 19.11 -11.76 -0.43
C VAL A 723 19.84 -12.92 -1.12
N SER A 724 19.84 -14.09 -0.47
CA SER A 724 20.11 -15.38 -1.09
C SER A 724 18.80 -16.14 -1.28
N VAL A 725 18.71 -16.93 -2.35
CA VAL A 725 17.58 -17.80 -2.68
C VAL A 725 18.14 -19.22 -2.82
N GLN A 726 17.61 -20.16 -2.07
CA GLN A 726 18.05 -21.56 -2.07
C GLN A 726 16.86 -22.50 -1.96
N ALA A 727 16.87 -23.58 -2.73
CA ALA A 727 15.89 -24.64 -2.56
C ALA A 727 15.89 -25.18 -1.12
N VAL A 728 14.71 -25.50 -0.60
CA VAL A 728 14.54 -26.18 0.68
C VAL A 728 13.88 -27.53 0.45
N ASP A 729 14.40 -28.54 1.14
CA ASP A 729 13.79 -29.87 1.16
C ASP A 729 12.85 -29.98 2.36
N LEU A 730 11.55 -29.94 2.10
CA LEU A 730 10.47 -30.09 3.07
C LEU A 730 9.57 -31.21 2.60
N PRO A 731 9.98 -32.49 2.82
CA PRO A 731 9.31 -33.64 2.22
C PRO A 731 7.91 -33.92 2.77
N TRP A 732 7.62 -33.48 4.01
CA TRP A 732 6.27 -33.58 4.52
C TRP A 732 5.46 -32.35 4.11
N GLN A 733 4.34 -32.60 3.44
CA GLN A 733 3.47 -31.54 2.93
C GLN A 733 2.03 -31.73 3.41
N LEU A 734 1.30 -30.63 3.53
CA LEU A 734 -0.12 -30.59 3.80
C LEU A 734 -0.79 -29.63 2.82
N LEU A 735 -1.83 -30.15 2.17
CA LEU A 735 -2.77 -29.37 1.38
C LEU A 735 -4.16 -29.58 1.96
N ALA A 736 -4.80 -28.52 2.44
CA ALA A 736 -6.14 -28.57 2.98
C ALA A 736 -7.02 -27.47 2.39
N ALA A 737 -8.20 -27.82 1.92
CA ALA A 737 -9.15 -26.87 1.36
C ALA A 737 -10.59 -27.28 1.69
N ALA A 738 -11.43 -26.29 1.95
CA ALA A 738 -12.85 -26.55 2.21
C ALA A 738 -13.72 -25.35 1.75
N TRP A 739 -14.88 -25.65 1.21
CA TRP A 739 -15.96 -24.70 1.07
C TRP A 739 -16.62 -24.51 2.44
N LEU A 740 -16.85 -23.27 2.84
CA LEU A 740 -17.39 -22.93 4.15
C LEU A 740 -18.58 -21.95 4.02
N PRO A 741 -19.54 -22.03 4.93
CA PRO A 741 -20.54 -20.96 5.08
C PRO A 741 -19.88 -19.62 5.38
N GLU A 742 -20.46 -18.53 4.87
CA GLU A 742 -19.91 -17.18 5.01
C GLU A 742 -19.67 -16.79 6.48
N GLU A 743 -20.56 -17.24 7.37
CA GLU A 743 -20.50 -16.95 8.80
C GLU A 743 -19.31 -17.62 9.50
N ARG A 744 -18.80 -18.72 8.93
CA ARG A 744 -17.69 -19.52 9.50
C ARG A 744 -16.34 -19.25 8.84
N LEU A 745 -16.34 -18.77 7.61
CA LEU A 745 -15.14 -18.66 6.76
C LEU A 745 -14.00 -17.92 7.46
N LEU A 746 -14.28 -16.73 8.00
CA LEU A 746 -13.26 -15.91 8.64
C LEU A 746 -12.74 -16.51 9.94
N ALA A 747 -13.63 -17.01 10.79
CA ALA A 747 -13.24 -17.63 12.06
C ALA A 747 -12.36 -18.87 11.83
N VAL A 748 -12.72 -19.72 10.88
CA VAL A 748 -11.91 -20.89 10.50
C VAL A 748 -10.56 -20.47 9.94
N ARG A 749 -10.53 -19.48 9.05
CA ARG A 749 -9.28 -18.96 8.49
C ARG A 749 -8.36 -18.38 9.57
N GLN A 750 -8.90 -17.63 10.53
CA GLN A 750 -8.12 -17.09 11.65
C GLN A 750 -7.57 -18.19 12.56
N ALA A 751 -8.38 -19.20 12.86
CA ALA A 751 -7.93 -20.36 13.63
C ALA A 751 -6.81 -21.14 12.91
N LEU A 752 -6.92 -21.32 11.59
CA LEU A 752 -5.86 -21.91 10.78
C LEU A 752 -4.62 -21.02 10.70
N ALA A 753 -4.80 -19.70 10.58
CA ALA A 753 -3.68 -18.74 10.56
C ALA A 753 -2.88 -18.75 11.87
N ALA A 754 -3.52 -18.98 13.01
CA ALA A 754 -2.85 -19.16 14.30
C ALA A 754 -1.93 -20.39 14.34
N LEU A 755 -2.16 -21.38 13.47
CA LEU A 755 -1.34 -22.58 13.37
C LEU A 755 -0.12 -22.42 12.44
N LEU A 756 -0.07 -21.37 11.57
CA LEU A 756 1.00 -21.19 10.59
C LEU A 756 2.43 -21.30 11.17
N PRO A 757 2.70 -20.77 12.38
CA PRO A 757 4.02 -20.90 13.00
C PRO A 757 4.39 -22.33 13.45
N GLN A 758 3.53 -23.32 13.29
CA GLN A 758 3.81 -24.71 13.67
C GLN A 758 4.57 -25.48 12.59
N TRP A 759 4.67 -24.95 11.36
CA TRP A 759 5.38 -25.55 10.21
C TRP A 759 6.61 -24.75 9.82
N ASP A 760 7.46 -25.31 8.95
CA ASP A 760 8.60 -24.59 8.36
C ASP A 760 8.14 -23.62 7.26
N PHE A 761 7.08 -23.97 6.56
CA PHE A 761 6.33 -23.10 5.63
C PHE A 761 4.84 -23.33 5.83
N ALA A 762 4.07 -22.25 5.85
CA ALA A 762 2.61 -22.34 5.71
C ALA A 762 1.99 -21.06 5.15
N SER A 763 0.92 -21.22 4.37
CA SER A 763 0.08 -20.10 3.89
C SER A 763 -1.40 -20.45 4.02
N CYS A 764 -2.22 -19.46 4.38
CA CYS A 764 -3.67 -19.63 4.54
C CYS A 764 -4.42 -18.48 3.87
N VAL A 765 -5.19 -18.78 2.83
CA VAL A 765 -5.87 -17.78 2.00
C VAL A 765 -7.32 -18.15 1.71
N PRO A 766 -8.24 -17.19 1.55
CA PRO A 766 -9.57 -17.48 1.04
C PRO A 766 -9.55 -17.71 -0.48
N PHE A 767 -10.48 -18.52 -0.98
CA PHE A 767 -10.74 -18.68 -2.41
C PHE A 767 -12.25 -18.66 -2.69
N ALA A 768 -12.64 -18.44 -3.96
CA ALA A 768 -14.04 -18.43 -4.39
C ALA A 768 -14.23 -19.31 -5.63
N ALA A 769 -15.44 -19.86 -5.79
CA ALA A 769 -15.81 -20.49 -7.03
C ALA A 769 -15.90 -19.46 -8.17
N PRO A 770 -15.58 -19.83 -9.41
CA PRO A 770 -15.95 -19.05 -10.57
C PRO A 770 -17.48 -18.88 -10.60
N GLY A 771 -17.96 -17.63 -10.60
CA GLY A 771 -19.40 -17.37 -10.56
C GLY A 771 -19.77 -16.07 -11.26
N ALA A 772 -21.06 -15.98 -11.67
CA ALA A 772 -21.60 -14.77 -12.23
C ALA A 772 -21.56 -13.61 -11.20
N PRO A 773 -21.39 -12.35 -11.63
CA PRO A 773 -21.30 -11.19 -10.74
C PRO A 773 -22.52 -11.01 -9.81
N SER A 774 -23.65 -11.63 -10.15
CA SER A 774 -24.93 -11.48 -9.48
C SER A 774 -25.29 -12.57 -8.46
N SER A 775 -24.48 -13.63 -8.35
CA SER A 775 -24.71 -14.70 -7.37
C SER A 775 -23.70 -14.60 -6.22
N PRO A 776 -24.11 -14.85 -4.96
CA PRO A 776 -23.15 -14.96 -3.85
C PRO A 776 -22.18 -16.08 -4.19
N ALA A 777 -20.93 -15.75 -4.50
CA ALA A 777 -19.92 -16.72 -4.86
C ALA A 777 -19.67 -17.62 -3.66
N ARG A 778 -19.75 -18.93 -3.87
CA ARG A 778 -19.33 -19.94 -2.88
C ARG A 778 -17.89 -19.65 -2.49
N GLN A 779 -17.59 -19.57 -1.20
CA GLN A 779 -16.27 -19.20 -0.67
C GLN A 779 -15.67 -20.35 0.13
N GLY A 780 -14.36 -20.43 0.15
CA GLY A 780 -13.62 -21.44 0.88
C GLY A 780 -12.28 -20.93 1.40
N VAL A 781 -11.59 -21.79 2.16
CA VAL A 781 -10.25 -21.57 2.68
C VAL A 781 -9.28 -22.61 2.13
N LEU A 782 -8.07 -22.16 1.78
CA LEU A 782 -6.95 -22.99 1.34
C LEU A 782 -5.79 -22.80 2.32
N LEU A 783 -5.35 -23.89 2.92
CA LEU A 783 -4.14 -23.98 3.75
C LEU A 783 -3.12 -24.86 3.02
N ARG A 784 -1.90 -24.35 2.87
CA ARG A 784 -0.73 -25.11 2.45
C ARG A 784 0.32 -25.06 3.54
N ALA A 785 0.94 -26.19 3.85
CA ALA A 785 2.04 -26.26 4.79
C ALA A 785 3.09 -27.28 4.35
N ALA A 786 4.33 -27.08 4.80
CA ALA A 786 5.41 -28.04 4.60
C ALA A 786 6.38 -28.01 5.77
N SER A 787 6.99 -29.16 6.07
CA SER A 787 7.98 -29.30 7.13
C SER A 787 9.05 -30.33 6.76
N ALA A 788 10.24 -30.17 7.36
CA ALA A 788 11.33 -31.14 7.23
C ALA A 788 10.97 -32.50 7.85
N THR A 789 10.20 -32.49 8.92
CA THR A 789 9.70 -33.67 9.61
C THR A 789 8.18 -33.58 9.78
N PRO A 790 7.49 -34.73 9.87
CA PRO A 790 6.06 -34.76 10.12
C PRO A 790 5.72 -34.05 11.45
N PRO A 791 4.70 -33.18 11.46
CA PRO A 791 4.24 -32.53 12.68
C PRO A 791 3.51 -33.52 13.60
N ASP A 792 3.20 -33.07 14.82
CA ASP A 792 2.35 -33.81 15.74
C ASP A 792 0.99 -34.15 15.07
N ALA A 793 0.55 -35.37 15.28
CA ALA A 793 -0.75 -35.86 14.76
C ALA A 793 -1.93 -35.00 15.28
N ALA A 794 -1.83 -34.45 16.49
CA ALA A 794 -2.83 -33.54 17.05
C ALA A 794 -3.00 -32.28 16.23
N LEU A 795 -1.91 -31.70 15.67
CA LEU A 795 -1.96 -30.52 14.80
C LEU A 795 -2.75 -30.83 13.51
N VAL A 796 -2.49 -31.99 12.89
CA VAL A 796 -3.23 -32.43 11.70
C VAL A 796 -4.71 -32.65 12.02
N GLN A 797 -4.99 -33.25 13.18
CA GLN A 797 -6.38 -33.47 13.62
C GLN A 797 -7.11 -32.14 13.87
N GLN A 798 -6.43 -31.15 14.45
CA GLN A 798 -7.00 -29.81 14.60
C GLN A 798 -7.38 -29.16 13.25
N VAL A 799 -6.56 -29.36 12.19
CA VAL A 799 -6.91 -28.92 10.83
C VAL A 799 -8.16 -29.66 10.33
N HIS A 800 -8.28 -30.97 10.56
CA HIS A 800 -9.47 -31.73 10.19
C HIS A 800 -10.72 -31.19 10.89
N ALA A 801 -10.65 -30.94 12.20
CA ALA A 801 -11.76 -30.42 13.00
C ALA A 801 -12.24 -29.04 12.48
N LEU A 802 -11.29 -28.13 12.26
CA LEU A 802 -11.59 -26.77 11.76
C LEU A 802 -12.29 -26.79 10.39
N LEU A 803 -11.91 -27.73 9.52
CA LEU A 803 -12.46 -27.86 8.16
C LEU A 803 -13.67 -28.80 8.07
N GLY A 804 -14.10 -29.39 9.20
CA GLY A 804 -15.26 -30.28 9.24
C GLY A 804 -15.02 -31.68 8.64
N LEU A 805 -13.77 -32.19 8.67
CA LEU A 805 -13.41 -33.53 8.20
C LEU A 805 -13.42 -34.55 9.34
N GLU A 806 -14.34 -34.40 10.27
CA GLU A 806 -14.61 -35.38 11.34
C GLU A 806 -15.95 -36.10 11.08
N GLY A 807 -16.07 -37.35 11.50
CA GLY A 807 -17.31 -38.08 11.34
C GLY A 807 -17.21 -39.28 10.39
N ALA A 808 -18.32 -40.05 10.27
CA ALA A 808 -18.40 -41.28 9.52
C ALA A 808 -18.47 -41.11 7.98
N GLU A 809 -18.92 -39.95 7.52
CA GLU A 809 -19.12 -39.68 6.09
C GLU A 809 -17.84 -39.23 5.36
N VAL A 810 -16.70 -39.18 6.07
CA VAL A 810 -15.42 -38.76 5.49
C VAL A 810 -14.77 -39.96 4.79
N LEU A 811 -14.50 -39.81 3.51
CA LEU A 811 -13.68 -40.77 2.78
C LEU A 811 -12.23 -40.67 3.24
N ARG A 812 -11.65 -41.79 3.71
CA ARG A 812 -10.29 -41.79 4.25
C ARG A 812 -9.41 -42.84 3.59
N TYR A 813 -8.18 -42.44 3.37
CA TYR A 813 -7.05 -43.33 3.06
C TYR A 813 -5.89 -43.00 4.00
N ALA A 814 -5.26 -43.97 4.59
CA ALA A 814 -4.10 -43.78 5.43
C ALA A 814 -3.05 -44.85 5.16
N ASP A 815 -1.80 -44.44 4.99
CA ASP A 815 -0.62 -45.28 4.93
C ASP A 815 0.32 -44.85 6.05
N ALA A 816 0.33 -45.58 7.15
CA ALA A 816 1.12 -45.24 8.33
C ALA A 816 2.64 -45.32 8.08
N GLN A 817 3.11 -46.22 7.19
CA GLN A 817 4.54 -46.34 6.88
C GLN A 817 5.07 -45.16 6.09
N ARG A 818 4.28 -44.67 5.14
CA ARG A 818 4.62 -43.52 4.31
C ARG A 818 4.11 -42.20 4.87
N GLN A 819 3.39 -42.24 5.97
CA GLN A 819 2.72 -41.09 6.60
C GLN A 819 1.80 -40.33 5.63
N HIS A 820 1.19 -41.01 4.69
CA HIS A 820 0.23 -40.45 3.77
C HIS A 820 -1.17 -40.54 4.36
N ARG A 821 -1.89 -39.46 4.35
CA ARG A 821 -3.32 -39.40 4.69
C ARG A 821 -4.07 -38.59 3.64
N ARG A 822 -5.25 -39.09 3.29
CA ARG A 822 -6.20 -38.38 2.44
C ARG A 822 -7.55 -38.45 3.09
N SER A 823 -8.16 -37.29 3.31
CA SER A 823 -9.49 -37.20 3.88
C SER A 823 -10.31 -36.27 2.99
N LEU A 824 -11.47 -36.73 2.56
CA LEU A 824 -12.33 -36.01 1.63
C LEU A 824 -13.76 -36.03 2.17
N VAL A 825 -14.47 -34.89 2.02
CA VAL A 825 -15.90 -34.77 2.33
C VAL A 825 -16.64 -34.54 1.01
N LEU A 826 -17.67 -35.37 0.77
CA LEU A 826 -18.55 -35.23 -0.36
C LEU A 826 -19.90 -34.66 0.10
N GLN A 827 -20.44 -33.76 -0.68
CA GLN A 827 -21.79 -33.20 -0.51
C GLN A 827 -22.69 -33.81 -1.57
N HIS A 828 -23.77 -34.45 -1.14
CA HIS A 828 -24.80 -35.00 -2.02
C HIS A 828 -26.04 -34.09 -1.99
N ALA A 829 -26.48 -33.58 -3.14
CA ALA A 829 -27.69 -32.79 -3.29
C ALA A 829 -28.25 -32.96 -4.73
N GLN A 830 -29.56 -32.99 -4.91
CA GLN A 830 -30.22 -33.00 -6.22
C GLN A 830 -29.66 -34.09 -7.16
N GLN A 831 -29.41 -35.29 -6.64
CA GLN A 831 -28.82 -36.43 -7.37
C GLN A 831 -27.42 -36.22 -7.94
N GLN A 832 -26.72 -35.17 -7.47
CA GLN A 832 -25.35 -34.85 -7.84
C GLN A 832 -24.47 -34.89 -6.60
N THR A 833 -23.15 -35.04 -6.82
CA THR A 833 -22.16 -35.09 -5.76
C THR A 833 -21.08 -34.04 -6.03
N TRP A 834 -20.70 -33.30 -5.02
CA TRP A 834 -19.62 -32.28 -5.07
C TRP A 834 -18.53 -32.62 -4.05
N LEU A 835 -17.30 -32.23 -4.37
CA LEU A 835 -16.22 -32.25 -3.40
C LEU A 835 -16.35 -31.00 -2.50
N GLN A 836 -16.58 -31.24 -1.19
CA GLN A 836 -16.82 -30.17 -0.20
C GLN A 836 -15.54 -29.74 0.52
N ALA A 837 -14.71 -30.71 0.90
CA ALA A 837 -13.46 -30.47 1.60
C ALA A 837 -12.44 -31.57 1.31
N LEU A 838 -11.16 -31.21 1.44
CA LEU A 838 -10.05 -32.15 1.34
C LEU A 838 -8.93 -31.80 2.33
N VAL A 839 -8.27 -32.83 2.85
CA VAL A 839 -6.98 -32.73 3.55
C VAL A 839 -6.07 -33.86 3.02
N LEU A 840 -4.94 -33.46 2.46
CA LEU A 840 -3.90 -34.32 1.95
C LEU A 840 -2.63 -34.11 2.77
N CYS A 841 -2.08 -35.18 3.35
CA CYS A 841 -0.81 -35.18 4.09
C CYS A 841 0.20 -36.08 3.46
N GLY A 842 1.48 -35.74 3.53
CA GLY A 842 2.57 -36.43 2.86
C GLY A 842 2.78 -35.90 1.44
N PRO A 843 3.44 -36.65 0.51
CA PRO A 843 3.58 -36.20 -0.87
C PRO A 843 2.21 -35.87 -1.48
N SER A 844 2.06 -34.62 -1.95
CA SER A 844 0.75 -34.07 -2.32
C SER A 844 0.46 -34.16 -3.83
N ASP A 845 0.99 -35.19 -4.55
CA ASP A 845 0.77 -35.36 -5.99
C ASP A 845 -0.72 -35.30 -6.36
N ALA A 846 -1.59 -35.85 -5.51
CA ALA A 846 -3.04 -35.74 -5.71
C ALA A 846 -3.55 -34.31 -5.65
N GLY A 847 -2.83 -33.39 -5.04
CA GLY A 847 -3.21 -31.98 -4.93
C GLY A 847 -3.31 -31.27 -6.27
N HIS A 848 -2.50 -31.67 -7.26
CA HIS A 848 -2.50 -31.06 -8.59
C HIS A 848 -3.82 -31.22 -9.34
N TRP A 849 -4.58 -32.24 -9.02
CA TRP A 849 -5.87 -32.47 -9.69
C TRP A 849 -7.08 -32.35 -8.75
N LEU A 850 -6.94 -32.69 -7.46
CA LEU A 850 -8.05 -32.59 -6.50
C LEU A 850 -8.38 -31.11 -6.12
N LEU A 851 -7.37 -30.23 -5.99
CA LEU A 851 -7.63 -28.86 -5.67
C LEU A 851 -8.38 -28.12 -6.81
N PRO A 852 -7.95 -28.21 -8.08
CA PRO A 852 -8.74 -27.70 -9.19
C PRO A 852 -10.17 -28.25 -9.26
N LEU A 853 -10.33 -29.54 -9.01
CA LEU A 853 -11.64 -30.19 -8.98
C LEU A 853 -12.55 -29.60 -7.89
N LEU A 854 -12.02 -29.39 -6.67
CA LEU A 854 -12.74 -28.72 -5.60
C LEU A 854 -13.07 -27.28 -6.00
N GLN A 855 -12.10 -26.52 -6.49
CA GLN A 855 -12.26 -25.10 -6.83
C GLN A 855 -13.19 -24.87 -8.02
N SER A 856 -13.34 -25.84 -8.92
CA SER A 856 -14.28 -25.73 -10.04
C SER A 856 -15.74 -25.63 -9.58
N ALA A 857 -16.05 -26.11 -8.37
CA ALA A 857 -17.39 -26.21 -7.81
C ALA A 857 -18.39 -26.94 -8.72
N GLN A 858 -17.89 -27.83 -9.60
CA GLN A 858 -18.71 -28.64 -10.53
C GLN A 858 -19.11 -29.98 -9.88
N PRO A 859 -20.24 -30.54 -10.26
CA PRO A 859 -20.59 -31.90 -9.87
C PRO A 859 -19.53 -32.89 -10.30
N LEU A 860 -19.27 -33.87 -9.44
CA LEU A 860 -18.33 -34.96 -9.72
C LEU A 860 -18.89 -35.92 -10.73
N SER A 861 -18.11 -36.23 -11.75
CA SER A 861 -18.36 -37.32 -12.70
C SER A 861 -17.69 -38.65 -12.26
N LEU A 862 -16.88 -38.61 -11.20
CA LEU A 862 -16.09 -39.73 -10.69
C LEU A 862 -16.71 -40.32 -9.42
N PRO A 863 -16.61 -41.65 -9.21
CA PRO A 863 -17.02 -42.25 -7.96
C PRO A 863 -16.05 -41.87 -6.82
N GLY A 864 -16.56 -41.69 -5.59
CA GLY A 864 -15.80 -41.15 -4.44
C GLY A 864 -14.47 -41.87 -4.17
N HIS A 865 -14.42 -43.23 -4.34
CA HIS A 865 -13.18 -43.99 -4.14
C HIS A 865 -12.06 -43.63 -5.12
N ALA A 866 -12.41 -43.14 -6.33
CA ALA A 866 -11.43 -42.73 -7.32
C ALA A 866 -10.67 -41.46 -6.87
N LEU A 867 -11.30 -40.64 -6.02
CA LEU A 867 -10.68 -39.44 -5.46
C LEU A 867 -9.57 -39.73 -4.43
N LEU A 868 -9.51 -40.94 -3.92
CA LEU A 868 -8.44 -41.38 -3.00
C LEU A 868 -7.15 -41.80 -3.72
N ARG A 869 -7.12 -41.86 -5.06
CA ARG A 869 -5.93 -42.22 -5.84
C ARG A 869 -4.88 -41.14 -5.85
N PRO A 870 -3.58 -41.45 -5.90
CA PRO A 870 -2.51 -40.45 -5.99
C PRO A 870 -2.48 -39.74 -7.35
N GLN A 871 -2.80 -40.48 -8.42
CA GLN A 871 -2.77 -39.93 -9.79
C GLN A 871 -4.19 -39.70 -10.31
N ALA A 872 -4.32 -38.67 -11.11
CA ALA A 872 -5.58 -38.40 -11.81
C ALA A 872 -5.99 -39.61 -12.66
N PRO A 873 -7.28 -39.97 -12.66
CA PRO A 873 -7.76 -40.96 -13.63
C PRO A 873 -7.55 -40.44 -15.06
N PRO A 874 -7.52 -41.36 -16.09
CA PRO A 874 -7.36 -40.92 -17.48
C PRO A 874 -8.34 -39.80 -17.86
N ALA A 875 -7.89 -38.86 -18.67
CA ALA A 875 -8.39 -37.51 -18.90
C ALA A 875 -9.84 -37.31 -19.41
N GLN A 876 -10.73 -38.29 -19.33
CA GLN A 876 -12.15 -38.10 -19.67
C GLN A 876 -12.92 -37.60 -18.44
N GLY A 877 -13.24 -36.29 -18.42
CA GLY A 877 -14.16 -35.67 -17.47
C GLY A 877 -13.56 -34.93 -16.27
N LEU A 878 -12.24 -34.69 -16.20
CA LEU A 878 -11.68 -33.82 -15.20
C LEU A 878 -11.75 -32.35 -15.67
N PRO A 879 -12.23 -31.41 -14.84
CA PRO A 879 -12.11 -29.99 -15.18
C PRO A 879 -10.63 -29.62 -15.29
N ALA A 880 -10.29 -28.84 -16.31
CA ALA A 880 -8.96 -28.22 -16.40
C ALA A 880 -8.67 -27.42 -15.14
N ALA A 881 -7.40 -27.33 -14.76
CA ALA A 881 -6.99 -26.43 -13.69
C ALA A 881 -7.60 -25.03 -13.94
N PRO A 882 -8.15 -24.35 -12.91
CA PRO A 882 -8.73 -23.04 -13.10
C PRO A 882 -7.68 -22.13 -13.75
N ALA A 883 -7.99 -21.65 -14.95
CA ALA A 883 -7.11 -20.71 -15.64
C ALA A 883 -6.99 -19.41 -14.83
N ALA A 884 -5.84 -18.76 -14.89
CA ALA A 884 -5.58 -17.52 -14.16
C ALA A 884 -6.68 -16.48 -14.45
N LEU A 885 -7.17 -15.83 -13.40
CA LEU A 885 -8.20 -14.81 -13.50
C LEU A 885 -7.59 -13.51 -14.06
N VAL A 886 -8.06 -13.06 -15.20
CA VAL A 886 -7.63 -11.82 -15.86
C VAL A 886 -8.52 -10.66 -15.44
N CYS A 887 -9.84 -10.79 -15.63
CA CYS A 887 -10.81 -9.75 -15.24
C CYS A 887 -11.49 -10.11 -13.92
N THR A 888 -11.00 -9.53 -12.82
CA THR A 888 -11.53 -9.76 -11.47
C THR A 888 -12.97 -9.28 -11.31
N CYS A 889 -13.35 -8.17 -11.95
CA CYS A 889 -14.71 -7.59 -11.81
C CYS A 889 -15.79 -8.49 -12.41
N LEU A 890 -15.47 -9.19 -13.49
CA LEU A 890 -16.45 -9.99 -14.26
C LEU A 890 -16.14 -11.49 -14.27
N GLY A 891 -15.11 -11.93 -13.53
CA GLY A 891 -14.77 -13.34 -13.41
C GLY A 891 -14.22 -13.98 -14.69
N VAL A 892 -13.67 -13.17 -15.65
CA VAL A 892 -13.15 -13.69 -16.92
C VAL A 892 -11.72 -14.17 -16.75
N ASN A 893 -11.46 -15.45 -17.04
CA ASN A 893 -10.15 -16.08 -16.93
C ASN A 893 -9.38 -16.06 -18.28
N GLU A 894 -8.12 -16.44 -18.20
CA GLU A 894 -7.22 -16.48 -19.36
C GLU A 894 -7.69 -17.45 -20.44
N GLN A 895 -8.25 -18.59 -20.06
CA GLN A 895 -8.77 -19.58 -21.00
C GLN A 895 -9.93 -19.04 -21.84
N ALA A 896 -10.89 -18.35 -21.23
CA ALA A 896 -12.02 -17.75 -21.96
C ALA A 896 -11.53 -16.70 -22.95
N ILE A 897 -10.49 -15.92 -22.59
CA ILE A 897 -9.90 -14.93 -23.49
C ILE A 897 -9.16 -15.60 -24.63
N THR A 898 -8.35 -16.65 -24.35
CA THR A 898 -7.64 -17.41 -25.39
C THR A 898 -8.62 -18.08 -26.37
N GLN A 899 -9.67 -18.72 -25.88
CA GLN A 899 -10.72 -19.29 -26.72
C GLN A 899 -11.39 -18.24 -27.61
N ALA A 900 -11.63 -17.03 -27.08
CA ALA A 900 -12.19 -15.94 -27.87
C ALA A 900 -11.20 -15.46 -28.96
N LEU A 901 -9.91 -15.38 -28.66
CA LEU A 901 -8.86 -15.08 -29.63
C LEU A 901 -8.76 -16.16 -30.72
N ASP A 902 -8.75 -17.44 -30.33
CA ASP A 902 -8.73 -18.60 -31.24
C ASP A 902 -9.97 -18.64 -32.15
N SER A 903 -11.10 -18.10 -31.68
CA SER A 903 -12.33 -17.99 -32.49
C SER A 903 -12.34 -16.81 -33.47
N GLY A 904 -11.24 -16.04 -33.56
CA GLY A 904 -11.06 -14.97 -34.53
C GLY A 904 -11.32 -13.54 -34.00
N LEU A 905 -11.35 -13.34 -32.70
CA LEU A 905 -11.33 -12.00 -32.12
C LEU A 905 -9.87 -11.54 -32.01
N HIS A 906 -9.51 -10.42 -32.64
CA HIS A 906 -8.10 -9.99 -32.75
C HIS A 906 -7.82 -8.66 -32.07
N SER A 907 -8.78 -8.10 -31.30
CA SER A 907 -8.61 -6.79 -30.67
C SER A 907 -9.27 -6.71 -29.28
N VAL A 908 -8.75 -5.80 -28.45
CA VAL A 908 -9.32 -5.56 -27.11
C VAL A 908 -10.79 -5.11 -27.19
N PRO A 909 -11.21 -4.20 -28.09
CA PRO A 909 -12.62 -3.86 -28.24
C PRO A 909 -13.51 -5.07 -28.52
N GLN A 910 -13.11 -5.96 -29.42
CA GLN A 910 -13.88 -7.19 -29.72
C GLN A 910 -13.99 -8.10 -28.49
N LEU A 911 -12.92 -8.24 -27.70
CA LEU A 911 -12.96 -8.96 -26.41
C LEU A 911 -13.87 -8.29 -25.38
N GLN A 912 -13.92 -6.95 -25.35
CA GLN A 912 -14.82 -6.18 -24.50
C GLN A 912 -16.29 -6.41 -24.89
N ASP A 913 -16.59 -6.41 -26.17
CA ASP A 913 -17.94 -6.66 -26.68
C ASP A 913 -18.41 -8.08 -26.38
N ALA A 914 -17.54 -9.08 -26.60
CA ALA A 914 -17.89 -10.49 -26.42
C ALA A 914 -17.90 -10.96 -24.96
N LEU A 915 -16.90 -10.57 -24.17
CA LEU A 915 -16.67 -11.05 -22.81
C LEU A 915 -16.91 -9.97 -21.72
N ARG A 916 -17.15 -8.74 -22.12
CA ARG A 916 -17.27 -7.55 -21.28
C ARG A 916 -16.02 -7.29 -20.40
N CYS A 917 -14.94 -8.03 -20.57
CA CYS A 917 -13.72 -7.86 -19.80
C CYS A 917 -13.08 -6.48 -20.10
N GLY A 918 -12.67 -5.76 -19.04
CA GLY A 918 -12.10 -4.42 -19.16
C GLY A 918 -13.11 -3.26 -19.25
N THR A 919 -14.42 -3.53 -19.30
CA THR A 919 -15.47 -2.49 -19.39
C THR A 919 -15.76 -1.81 -18.07
N GLU A 920 -15.61 -2.52 -16.94
CA GLU A 920 -15.90 -2.01 -15.61
C GLU A 920 -14.71 -1.20 -15.04
N CYS A 921 -13.79 -1.87 -14.33
CA CYS A 921 -12.66 -1.19 -13.68
C CYS A 921 -11.47 -0.92 -14.62
N GLY A 922 -11.37 -1.63 -15.72
CA GLY A 922 -10.29 -1.54 -16.71
C GLY A 922 -8.90 -2.00 -16.23
N SER A 923 -8.76 -2.51 -15.00
CA SER A 923 -7.45 -2.93 -14.45
C SER A 923 -6.83 -4.13 -15.19
N CYS A 924 -7.61 -4.87 -15.96
CA CYS A 924 -7.15 -5.99 -16.79
C CYS A 924 -6.72 -5.59 -18.21
N LEU A 925 -6.96 -4.37 -18.65
CA LEU A 925 -6.68 -3.94 -20.03
C LEU A 925 -5.22 -4.12 -20.46
N PRO A 926 -4.21 -3.82 -19.63
CA PRO A 926 -2.82 -4.09 -20.00
C PRO A 926 -2.59 -5.58 -20.32
N ARG A 927 -3.11 -6.50 -19.50
CA ARG A 927 -3.01 -7.93 -19.74
C ARG A 927 -3.77 -8.39 -20.99
N LEU A 928 -4.95 -7.81 -21.26
CA LEU A 928 -5.71 -8.11 -22.47
C LEU A 928 -4.93 -7.71 -23.72
N ARG A 929 -4.28 -6.53 -23.74
CA ARG A 929 -3.41 -6.10 -24.87
C ARG A 929 -2.24 -7.06 -25.05
N GLN A 930 -1.58 -7.44 -23.97
CA GLN A 930 -0.48 -8.40 -24.02
C GLN A 930 -0.92 -9.74 -24.61
N MET A 931 -2.07 -10.27 -24.21
CA MET A 931 -2.61 -11.53 -24.74
C MET A 931 -2.94 -11.42 -26.23
N VAL A 932 -3.56 -10.32 -26.67
CA VAL A 932 -3.83 -10.06 -28.10
C VAL A 932 -2.52 -10.02 -28.90
N GLN A 933 -1.50 -9.32 -28.41
CA GLN A 933 -0.19 -9.22 -29.08
C GLN A 933 0.53 -10.58 -29.14
N GLN A 934 0.53 -11.33 -28.04
CA GLN A 934 1.14 -12.66 -27.99
C GLN A 934 0.44 -13.63 -28.93
N HIS A 935 -0.89 -13.62 -28.98
CA HIS A 935 -1.66 -14.45 -29.91
C HIS A 935 -1.36 -14.09 -31.36
N ALA A 936 -1.31 -12.80 -31.71
CA ALA A 936 -0.97 -12.34 -33.07
C ALA A 936 0.46 -12.79 -33.46
N ALA A 937 1.43 -12.73 -32.54
CA ALA A 937 2.81 -13.17 -32.79
C ALA A 937 2.97 -14.69 -32.93
N HIS A 938 2.07 -15.51 -32.37
CA HIS A 938 2.06 -16.96 -32.54
C HIS A 938 1.32 -17.40 -33.82
N SER A 939 0.42 -16.55 -34.33
CA SER A 939 -0.38 -16.80 -35.52
C SER A 939 0.28 -16.28 -36.81
N ALA A 940 1.32 -15.45 -36.69
CA ALA A 940 2.19 -14.97 -37.79
C ALA A 940 3.44 -15.86 -37.91
#